data_0050dcad7424bcb514280084af2660e5
#
_entry.id   0050dcad7424bcb514280084af2660e5
#
_cell.length_a   1.000
_cell.length_b   1.000
_cell.length_c   1.000
_cell.angle_alpha   90.00
_cell.angle_beta   90.00
_cell.angle_gamma   90.00
#
_symmetry.space_group_name_H-M   'P 1'
#
loop_
_entity.id
_entity.type
_entity.pdbx_description
1 polymer ?
#
loop_
_entity_poly.entity_id
_entity_poly.type
_entity_poly.pdbx_seq_one_letter_code
_entity_poly.pdbx_strand_id
1 'polypeptide(L)'
;MNEKTRREFLKDMVVCGAALPVLSAGEQSQALQTGAVGARETLNLGDTSWRFAKLDMFPWSRDTTFNDSAWEEIGVPHCFNDTDTYQNVSQNQAFRGTVWYRKHLHVDAKYKGKRFYLEFQSVDVGAAVYVNGKFKPGNTDVKQFQEVTHVGCFLPFAVDITDDIHFDQDNVIAVRVSNSDNSFFTWPGFGSFLGLGMGFGGIVGPVYLHIVNRVHIPLNVYSPLNKWGTNIGTVAVTENNAKLRFQVNVENSADTTKEVTLITRVLDVGGKTALTLRASHSIGAGSTYLFDHSGEIENPHLWFPNNNPCGTPYLYQVVNTVEVEENPVDSVTEYLGVRAITWDGDYCYINGKKHLLKGFGLRNSYPALGAAVPAGLQWKDIKLIAECGGNALRIGHLPASPETIGACDAYGILVISNSGDDEWSLHGEPAVTYKKEYDRDMLVSFRNHPSIAVWESNNGIASKNASDYYSPKTTEFLVDKWDNIQPRIVSSRDTSDVWPKDRRIMIGYTANYKKIPGSPSINMECYHRGTARFDYEHEREFADFFVKQYNANIDDRACGWIFWMLAEAMESPFMPFLDGKTYQKALGSCAMDGNRFSKLVYRIFKNAIWTSFAKRPGVALQSHWNYSGLQSVDAWSNCPRVELFVNGGSQGVRIPNAQSRCTWENIQWEPGELKAVGLDQAGNSACMDRQRTAGAPHHIILRVEPNLVKPNGDELCMCANGTDVAIITATIVDARGVWCPLADQNLRFAVSGQGNYRGSYNFFVNPEKLLTYHAPGDHELQAEGGLMRVAVRSTFEPGPVRVTVTAAGLQSGTIVYTTTRPEHKEIRQNSLLSLLSRRLLL
;
A
#
# COMPACT_ATOMS: atom_id res chain seq x y z
N MET A 1 13.11 37.64 -12.48
CA MET A 1 11.69 37.78 -12.14
C MET A 1 11.58 38.18 -10.70
N ASN A 2 10.88 39.26 -10.39
CA ASN A 2 10.89 39.99 -9.14
C ASN A 2 10.02 39.26 -8.08
N GLU A 3 10.40 39.30 -6.80
CA GLU A 3 9.69 38.65 -5.65
C GLU A 3 8.18 38.95 -5.58
N LYS A 4 7.75 40.04 -6.21
CA LYS A 4 6.35 40.43 -6.29
C LYS A 4 5.49 39.47 -7.14
N THR A 5 6.06 38.89 -8.18
CA THR A 5 5.38 37.94 -9.09
C THR A 5 5.20 36.56 -8.48
N ARG A 6 6.09 36.21 -7.51
CA ARG A 6 6.02 34.91 -6.78
C ARG A 6 4.91 34.93 -5.71
N ARG A 7 4.65 36.08 -5.11
CA ARG A 7 3.55 36.26 -4.13
C ARG A 7 2.17 36.33 -4.76
N GLU A 8 2.04 36.82 -5.98
CA GLU A 8 0.76 36.84 -6.71
C GLU A 8 0.40 35.46 -7.21
N PHE A 9 1.36 34.65 -7.67
CA PHE A 9 1.12 33.26 -8.09
C PHE A 9 0.67 32.34 -6.93
N LEU A 10 1.05 32.65 -5.69
CA LEU A 10 0.61 31.90 -4.49
C LEU A 10 -0.74 32.40 -3.94
N LYS A 11 -1.19 33.59 -4.30
CA LYS A 11 -2.51 34.10 -3.90
C LYS A 11 -3.67 33.53 -4.70
N ASP A 12 -3.45 33.13 -5.94
CA ASP A 12 -4.50 32.56 -6.79
C ASP A 12 -4.83 31.09 -6.48
N MET A 13 -4.18 30.48 -5.48
CA MET A 13 -4.48 29.12 -5.01
C MET A 13 -5.32 29.06 -3.73
N VAL A 14 -5.74 30.19 -3.19
CA VAL A 14 -6.52 30.25 -1.94
C VAL A 14 -7.73 31.13 -2.10
N VAL A 15 -8.83 30.61 -2.62
CA VAL A 15 -10.18 31.09 -2.27
C VAL A 15 -11.17 29.93 -2.47
N CYS A 16 -11.52 29.29 -1.39
CA CYS A 16 -12.84 28.81 -0.97
C CYS A 16 -12.67 28.02 0.34
N GLY A 17 -12.69 28.72 1.44
CA GLY A 17 -12.74 28.15 2.78
C GLY A 17 -13.66 28.98 3.67
N ALA A 18 -14.74 28.38 4.14
CA ALA A 18 -15.57 28.94 5.18
C ALA A 18 -14.81 29.00 6.51
N ALA A 19 -14.81 30.14 7.17
CA ALA A 19 -14.12 30.40 8.41
C ALA A 19 -14.76 29.70 9.62
N LEU A 20 -13.93 29.03 10.41
CA LEU A 20 -14.19 28.64 11.80
C LEU A 20 -13.10 29.22 12.71
N PRO A 21 -13.37 29.52 13.98
CA PRO A 21 -12.53 30.40 14.81
C PRO A 21 -11.19 29.77 15.20
N VAL A 22 -10.15 30.59 15.13
CA VAL A 22 -8.77 30.28 15.52
C VAL A 22 -8.67 30.27 17.04
N LEU A 23 -8.33 29.13 17.63
CA LEU A 23 -7.80 29.03 19.00
C LEU A 23 -6.27 29.02 18.96
N SER A 24 -5.65 29.85 19.78
CA SER A 24 -4.22 30.13 19.80
C SER A 24 -3.34 28.93 20.17
N ALA A 25 -2.31 28.69 19.38
CA ALA A 25 -1.32 27.64 19.58
C ALA A 25 -0.30 28.09 20.67
N GLY A 26 -0.61 27.85 21.94
CA GLY A 26 0.27 28.29 23.03
C GLY A 26 0.49 27.32 24.18
N GLU A 27 -0.28 26.24 24.34
CA GLU A 27 -0.20 25.41 25.56
C GLU A 27 -0.35 23.90 25.40
N GLN A 28 -0.10 23.31 24.22
CA GLN A 28 -0.38 21.88 24.00
C GLN A 28 0.85 20.96 23.82
N SER A 29 2.06 21.40 24.17
CA SER A 29 3.26 20.55 23.97
C SER A 29 3.66 19.65 25.15
N GLN A 30 2.94 19.62 26.27
CA GLN A 30 3.33 18.83 27.45
C GLN A 30 2.48 17.60 27.80
N ALA A 31 1.36 17.33 27.13
CA ALA A 31 0.43 16.24 27.51
C ALA A 31 0.69 14.89 26.83
N LEU A 32 1.68 14.75 25.95
CA LEU A 32 1.91 13.53 25.13
C LEU A 32 3.09 12.65 25.59
N GLN A 33 3.53 12.79 26.82
CA GLN A 33 4.60 11.98 27.42
C GLN A 33 4.10 11.06 28.53
N THR A 34 3.30 10.04 28.24
CA THR A 34 3.05 8.95 29.18
C THR A 34 3.18 7.58 28.53
N GLY A 35 4.30 7.32 27.85
CA GLY A 35 4.84 5.98 27.79
C GLY A 35 5.53 5.75 29.11
N ALA A 36 5.11 4.75 29.88
CA ALA A 36 5.76 4.40 31.14
C ALA A 36 7.25 4.12 30.89
N VAL A 37 8.12 4.84 31.59
CA VAL A 37 9.57 4.61 31.51
C VAL A 37 9.86 3.16 31.86
N GLY A 38 10.44 2.38 30.92
CA GLY A 38 10.85 0.99 31.12
C GLY A 38 9.87 -0.09 30.62
N ALA A 39 8.79 0.28 29.92
CA ALA A 39 7.85 -0.69 29.35
C ALA A 39 8.48 -1.48 28.18
N ARG A 40 7.98 -1.34 26.99
CA ARG A 40 8.48 -2.01 25.76
C ARG A 40 9.45 -1.10 25.03
N GLU A 41 10.56 -1.67 24.54
CA GLU A 41 11.44 -1.01 23.58
C GLU A 41 11.38 -1.72 22.25
N THR A 42 11.28 -0.98 21.15
CA THR A 42 11.26 -1.50 19.77
C THR A 42 12.33 -0.81 18.95
N LEU A 43 13.27 -1.58 18.42
CA LEU A 43 14.37 -1.12 17.58
C LEU A 43 14.14 -1.53 16.14
N ASN A 44 14.26 -0.60 15.19
CA ASN A 44 14.27 -0.92 13.77
C ASN A 44 15.68 -1.38 13.36
N LEU A 45 15.83 -2.64 13.03
CA LEU A 45 17.11 -3.20 12.59
C LEU A 45 17.48 -2.81 11.15
N GLY A 46 16.56 -2.19 10.40
CA GLY A 46 16.82 -1.61 9.09
C GLY A 46 17.53 -0.25 9.12
N ASP A 47 17.63 0.42 10.29
CA ASP A 47 18.31 1.72 10.43
C ASP A 47 19.84 1.62 10.27
N THR A 48 20.39 0.42 10.29
CA THR A 48 21.79 0.13 10.04
C THR A 48 21.95 -1.03 9.07
N SER A 49 23.12 -1.12 8.39
CA SER A 49 23.37 -2.07 7.31
C SER A 49 23.26 -3.54 7.76
N TRP A 50 22.88 -4.36 6.80
CA TRP A 50 22.95 -5.82 6.84
C TRP A 50 24.02 -6.29 5.87
N ARG A 51 24.62 -7.45 6.12
CA ARG A 51 25.45 -8.17 5.17
C ARG A 51 24.61 -9.07 4.29
N PHE A 52 24.83 -9.05 2.99
CA PHE A 52 24.04 -9.80 2.00
C PHE A 52 24.93 -10.59 1.05
N ALA A 53 24.52 -11.84 0.75
CA ALA A 53 25.15 -12.66 -0.30
C ALA A 53 24.08 -13.31 -1.16
N LYS A 54 24.15 -13.04 -2.48
CA LYS A 54 23.28 -13.64 -3.50
C LYS A 54 23.75 -15.06 -3.87
N LEU A 55 23.99 -15.89 -2.84
CA LEU A 55 24.49 -17.24 -2.96
C LEU A 55 24.08 -18.08 -1.72
N ASP A 56 23.63 -19.30 -1.94
CA ASP A 56 23.37 -20.23 -0.83
C ASP A 56 24.67 -20.88 -0.33
N MET A 57 25.06 -20.55 0.86
CA MET A 57 26.24 -21.10 1.55
C MET A 57 25.85 -21.89 2.81
N PHE A 58 24.73 -22.61 2.75
CA PHE A 58 24.33 -23.50 3.84
C PHE A 58 25.29 -24.69 3.96
N PRO A 59 25.72 -25.12 5.19
CA PRO A 59 25.27 -24.61 6.49
C PRO A 59 26.18 -23.53 7.10
N TRP A 60 27.25 -23.12 6.46
CA TRP A 60 28.32 -22.29 7.04
C TRP A 60 27.84 -20.87 7.39
N SER A 61 27.00 -20.29 6.57
CA SER A 61 26.55 -18.89 6.74
C SER A 61 25.70 -18.62 7.99
N ARG A 62 25.22 -19.68 8.67
CA ARG A 62 24.54 -19.56 9.97
C ARG A 62 25.50 -19.43 11.16
N ASP A 63 26.76 -19.84 10.98
CA ASP A 63 27.75 -19.91 12.05
C ASP A 63 28.23 -18.48 12.46
N THR A 64 28.41 -18.27 13.75
CA THR A 64 28.92 -17.00 14.30
C THR A 64 30.37 -16.72 13.89
N THR A 65 31.17 -17.76 13.62
CA THR A 65 32.57 -17.66 13.21
C THR A 65 32.75 -17.42 11.70
N PHE A 66 31.66 -17.50 10.93
CA PHE A 66 31.70 -17.25 9.49
C PHE A 66 32.05 -15.78 9.21
N ASN A 67 33.08 -15.59 8.37
CA ASN A 67 33.53 -14.24 7.97
C ASN A 67 32.69 -13.70 6.80
N ASP A 68 31.83 -12.75 7.08
CA ASP A 68 30.94 -12.06 6.10
C ASP A 68 31.44 -10.67 5.71
N SER A 69 32.68 -10.31 6.04
CA SER A 69 33.23 -8.96 5.76
C SER A 69 33.29 -8.60 4.28
N ALA A 70 33.35 -9.61 3.41
CA ALA A 70 33.34 -9.46 1.95
C ALA A 70 31.92 -9.40 1.35
N TRP A 71 30.85 -9.59 2.15
CA TRP A 71 29.48 -9.51 1.69
C TRP A 71 29.06 -8.05 1.45
N GLU A 72 28.15 -7.88 0.55
CA GLU A 72 27.58 -6.56 0.25
C GLU A 72 26.89 -5.96 1.48
N GLU A 73 27.05 -4.66 1.71
CA GLU A 73 26.27 -3.92 2.69
C GLU A 73 25.00 -3.40 2.05
N ILE A 74 23.86 -3.81 2.58
CA ILE A 74 22.54 -3.41 2.10
C ILE A 74 21.66 -2.89 3.23
N GLY A 75 20.67 -2.05 2.87
CA GLY A 75 19.57 -1.70 3.76
C GLY A 75 18.44 -2.73 3.69
N VAL A 76 17.64 -2.82 4.74
CA VAL A 76 16.41 -3.62 4.79
C VAL A 76 15.26 -2.67 5.09
N PRO A 77 14.17 -2.67 4.29
CA PRO A 77 13.74 -3.64 3.25
C PRO A 77 14.62 -3.76 2.02
N HIS A 78 14.76 -4.99 1.50
CA HIS A 78 15.58 -5.30 0.35
C HIS A 78 14.95 -6.40 -0.52
N CYS A 79 14.88 -6.14 -1.83
CA CYS A 79 14.48 -7.13 -2.84
C CYS A 79 15.71 -7.51 -3.68
N PHE A 80 16.12 -8.77 -3.65
CA PHE A 80 17.37 -9.19 -4.26
C PHE A 80 17.30 -9.38 -5.79
N ASN A 81 16.12 -9.34 -6.37
CA ASN A 81 15.89 -9.45 -7.80
C ASN A 81 15.03 -8.28 -8.35
N ASP A 82 15.12 -7.12 -7.70
CA ASP A 82 14.40 -5.90 -8.08
C ASP A 82 14.75 -5.39 -9.49
N THR A 83 15.99 -5.62 -9.96
CA THR A 83 16.42 -5.25 -11.30
C THR A 83 16.09 -6.34 -12.33
N ASP A 84 16.31 -7.59 -11.99
CA ASP A 84 16.14 -8.73 -12.91
C ASP A 84 14.70 -8.90 -13.36
N THR A 85 13.76 -8.65 -12.45
CA THR A 85 12.32 -8.84 -12.66
C THR A 85 11.73 -7.86 -13.67
N TYR A 86 12.38 -6.70 -13.86
CA TYR A 86 11.96 -5.69 -14.82
C TYR A 86 12.73 -5.72 -16.14
N GLN A 87 13.61 -6.67 -16.32
CA GLN A 87 14.27 -6.88 -17.61
C GLN A 87 13.32 -7.62 -18.55
N ASN A 88 13.39 -7.30 -19.84
CA ASN A 88 12.65 -8.02 -20.87
C ASN A 88 13.26 -9.42 -21.07
N VAL A 89 13.28 -10.18 -20.03
CA VAL A 89 13.84 -11.50 -19.92
C VAL A 89 12.73 -12.53 -19.81
N SER A 90 12.93 -13.68 -20.43
CA SER A 90 12.05 -14.81 -20.20
C SER A 90 12.04 -15.15 -18.70
N GLN A 91 10.99 -15.81 -18.20
CA GLN A 91 10.91 -16.33 -16.83
C GLN A 91 12.19 -16.99 -16.30
N ASN A 92 12.98 -17.56 -17.19
CA ASN A 92 14.19 -18.30 -16.85
C ASN A 92 15.42 -17.41 -16.58
N GLN A 93 15.31 -16.11 -16.71
CA GLN A 93 16.43 -15.17 -16.56
C GLN A 93 16.33 -14.29 -15.29
N ALA A 94 15.13 -14.13 -14.69
CA ALA A 94 15.03 -13.49 -13.38
C ALA A 94 15.63 -14.43 -12.32
N PHE A 95 16.47 -13.89 -11.44
CA PHE A 95 17.10 -14.69 -10.39
C PHE A 95 16.03 -15.31 -9.49
N ARG A 96 16.07 -16.64 -9.44
CA ARG A 96 15.34 -17.48 -8.48
C ARG A 96 16.33 -18.35 -7.75
N GLY A 97 16.37 -18.26 -6.45
CA GLY A 97 17.34 -19.00 -5.67
C GLY A 97 17.33 -18.65 -4.20
N THR A 98 18.27 -19.21 -3.51
CA THR A 98 18.47 -19.00 -2.08
C THR A 98 19.62 -18.03 -1.84
N VAL A 99 19.41 -17.12 -0.92
CA VAL A 99 20.34 -16.04 -0.54
C VAL A 99 20.48 -15.99 0.98
N TRP A 100 21.45 -15.20 1.45
CA TRP A 100 21.69 -15.02 2.88
C TRP A 100 21.76 -13.55 3.24
N TYR A 101 21.18 -13.23 4.40
CA TYR A 101 21.28 -11.96 5.12
C TYR A 101 21.92 -12.20 6.47
N ARG A 102 22.82 -11.31 6.93
CA ARG A 102 23.38 -11.37 8.26
C ARG A 102 23.37 -10.00 8.92
N LYS A 103 23.05 -9.97 10.22
CA LYS A 103 23.05 -8.77 11.05
C LYS A 103 23.89 -9.02 12.28
N HIS A 104 24.84 -8.16 12.56
CA HIS A 104 25.57 -8.11 13.80
C HIS A 104 24.86 -7.16 14.76
N LEU A 105 24.60 -7.61 15.98
CA LEU A 105 23.81 -6.89 16.97
C LEU A 105 24.48 -6.98 18.33
N HIS A 106 24.92 -5.86 18.89
CA HIS A 106 25.36 -5.77 20.28
C HIS A 106 24.16 -5.60 21.21
N VAL A 107 24.10 -6.40 22.30
CA VAL A 107 23.01 -6.31 23.29
C VAL A 107 23.61 -6.07 24.66
N ASP A 108 23.31 -4.91 25.25
CA ASP A 108 23.79 -4.50 26.57
C ASP A 108 23.29 -5.39 27.71
N ALA A 109 24.11 -5.60 28.74
CA ALA A 109 23.75 -6.35 29.96
C ALA A 109 22.58 -5.73 30.74
N LYS A 110 22.28 -4.43 30.54
CA LYS A 110 21.11 -3.77 31.14
C LYS A 110 19.78 -4.46 30.81
N TYR A 111 19.72 -5.21 29.70
CA TYR A 111 18.54 -5.91 29.27
C TYR A 111 18.42 -7.36 29.84
N LYS A 112 19.35 -7.82 30.69
CA LYS A 112 19.24 -9.12 31.35
C LYS A 112 17.88 -9.25 32.05
N GLY A 113 17.23 -10.40 31.83
CA GLY A 113 15.92 -10.71 32.40
C GLY A 113 14.72 -10.20 31.58
N LYS A 114 14.94 -9.47 30.51
CA LYS A 114 13.91 -9.14 29.51
C LYS A 114 13.68 -10.29 28.53
N ARG A 115 12.59 -10.19 27.74
CA ARG A 115 12.31 -11.09 26.61
C ARG A 115 12.64 -10.37 25.33
N PHE A 116 13.06 -11.11 24.30
CA PHE A 116 13.49 -10.59 23.00
C PHE A 116 12.73 -11.28 21.89
N TYR A 117 12.03 -10.51 21.09
CA TYR A 117 11.31 -10.99 19.92
C TYR A 117 11.83 -10.28 18.67
N LEU A 118 12.20 -11.06 17.65
CA LEU A 118 12.58 -10.55 16.35
C LEU A 118 11.38 -10.69 15.41
N GLU A 119 10.84 -9.55 14.96
CA GLU A 119 9.68 -9.48 14.08
C GLU A 119 10.12 -9.05 12.68
N PHE A 120 9.70 -9.80 11.67
CA PHE A 120 9.82 -9.48 10.26
C PHE A 120 8.45 -9.09 9.73
N GLN A 121 8.33 -7.90 9.12
CA GLN A 121 7.06 -7.44 8.55
C GLN A 121 6.73 -8.12 7.22
N SER A 122 7.74 -8.56 6.46
CA SER A 122 7.59 -9.42 5.28
C SER A 122 8.93 -10.01 4.87
N VAL A 123 8.93 -11.31 4.55
CA VAL A 123 10.02 -11.97 3.84
C VAL A 123 9.42 -12.77 2.68
N ASP A 124 9.83 -12.45 1.47
CA ASP A 124 9.36 -13.11 0.26
C ASP A 124 10.43 -14.10 -0.26
N VAL A 125 10.19 -15.37 -0.28
CA VAL A 125 8.97 -16.13 -0.03
C VAL A 125 9.11 -16.97 1.23
N GLY A 126 10.18 -17.67 1.41
CA GLY A 126 10.45 -18.52 2.55
C GLY A 126 11.71 -18.12 3.29
N ALA A 127 11.66 -18.20 4.62
CA ALA A 127 12.72 -17.84 5.53
C ALA A 127 13.09 -18.96 6.51
N ALA A 128 14.40 -19.14 6.71
CA ALA A 128 14.95 -19.84 7.86
C ALA A 128 15.80 -18.86 8.67
N VAL A 129 15.42 -18.63 9.92
CA VAL A 129 16.06 -17.67 10.83
C VAL A 129 16.98 -18.41 11.80
N TYR A 130 18.18 -17.90 11.97
CA TYR A 130 19.18 -18.41 12.91
C TYR A 130 19.65 -17.26 13.80
N VAL A 131 19.80 -17.53 15.09
CA VAL A 131 20.39 -16.60 16.06
C VAL A 131 21.57 -17.28 16.74
N ASN A 132 22.75 -16.70 16.63
CA ASN A 132 24.01 -17.27 17.11
C ASN A 132 24.19 -18.75 16.69
N GLY A 133 23.89 -19.04 15.42
CA GLY A 133 23.98 -20.36 14.79
C GLY A 133 22.81 -21.30 15.09
N LYS A 134 21.90 -20.96 16.00
CA LYS A 134 20.76 -21.79 16.37
C LYS A 134 19.54 -21.48 15.51
N PHE A 135 18.99 -22.52 14.90
CA PHE A 135 17.78 -22.42 14.08
C PHE A 135 16.53 -22.06 14.93
N LYS A 136 15.70 -21.17 14.40
CA LYS A 136 14.41 -20.81 14.99
C LYS A 136 13.28 -21.49 14.21
N PRO A 137 12.69 -22.58 14.74
CA PRO A 137 11.69 -23.36 14.03
C PRO A 137 10.39 -22.59 13.83
N GLY A 138 9.73 -22.85 12.71
CA GLY A 138 8.34 -22.46 12.47
C GLY A 138 7.36 -23.35 13.23
N ASN A 139 6.08 -23.03 13.13
CA ASN A 139 4.97 -23.78 13.70
C ASN A 139 4.03 -24.37 12.63
N THR A 140 4.57 -24.74 11.50
CA THR A 140 3.80 -25.28 10.38
C THR A 140 3.50 -26.77 10.55
N ASP A 141 2.29 -27.18 10.16
CA ASP A 141 1.88 -28.58 10.02
C ASP A 141 2.25 -29.16 8.64
N VAL A 142 2.84 -28.37 7.75
CA VAL A 142 3.29 -28.80 6.42
C VAL A 142 4.53 -29.68 6.55
N LYS A 143 4.37 -30.98 6.45
CA LYS A 143 5.43 -31.99 6.69
C LYS A 143 6.60 -31.91 5.71
N GLN A 144 6.41 -31.34 4.55
CA GLN A 144 7.43 -31.17 3.52
C GLN A 144 8.45 -30.09 3.86
N PHE A 145 8.13 -29.19 4.79
CA PHE A 145 9.02 -28.12 5.19
C PHE A 145 10.08 -28.63 6.18
N GLN A 146 11.35 -28.34 5.85
CA GLN A 146 12.50 -28.69 6.68
C GLN A 146 13.33 -27.44 6.96
N GLU A 147 13.68 -27.20 8.24
CA GLU A 147 14.38 -25.97 8.64
C GLU A 147 13.72 -24.69 8.08
N VAL A 148 12.41 -24.59 8.26
CA VAL A 148 11.61 -23.42 7.83
C VAL A 148 11.08 -22.69 9.05
N THR A 149 11.35 -21.39 9.13
CA THR A 149 10.77 -20.52 10.15
C THR A 149 9.42 -19.96 9.70
N HIS A 150 9.35 -19.49 8.45
CA HIS A 150 8.15 -18.91 7.87
C HIS A 150 8.14 -19.10 6.36
N VAL A 151 6.94 -19.24 5.80
CA VAL A 151 6.68 -19.17 4.36
C VAL A 151 5.49 -18.27 4.15
N GLY A 152 5.62 -17.31 3.24
CA GLY A 152 4.56 -16.35 2.88
C GLY A 152 5.13 -15.12 2.21
N CYS A 153 4.22 -14.25 1.75
CA CYS A 153 4.55 -12.92 1.23
C CYS A 153 3.69 -11.89 1.94
N PHE A 154 4.26 -10.76 2.30
CA PHE A 154 3.57 -9.62 2.92
C PHE A 154 2.84 -9.93 4.25
N LEU A 155 3.11 -11.06 4.88
CA LEU A 155 2.63 -11.37 6.21
C LEU A 155 3.75 -11.25 7.23
N PRO A 156 3.50 -10.58 8.38
CA PRO A 156 4.45 -10.52 9.46
C PRO A 156 4.57 -11.85 10.21
N PHE A 157 5.77 -12.13 10.70
CA PHE A 157 6.03 -13.23 11.63
C PHE A 157 7.08 -12.81 12.65
N ALA A 158 7.12 -13.49 13.80
CA ALA A 158 8.08 -13.17 14.85
C ALA A 158 8.64 -14.43 15.52
N VAL A 159 9.92 -14.39 15.88
CA VAL A 159 10.61 -15.46 16.61
C VAL A 159 11.05 -14.97 17.97
N ASP A 160 10.93 -15.86 18.97
CA ASP A 160 11.51 -15.66 20.30
C ASP A 160 13.00 -16.02 20.27
N ILE A 161 13.82 -15.04 20.58
CA ILE A 161 15.29 -15.18 20.58
C ILE A 161 15.89 -14.99 21.96
N THR A 162 15.08 -14.94 23.02
CA THR A 162 15.47 -14.62 24.40
C THR A 162 16.61 -15.48 24.90
N ASP A 163 16.51 -16.80 24.71
CA ASP A 163 17.47 -17.78 25.25
C ASP A 163 18.76 -17.89 24.39
N ASP A 164 18.80 -17.19 23.25
CA ASP A 164 19.93 -17.25 22.32
C ASP A 164 20.77 -15.97 22.35
N ILE A 165 20.35 -14.94 23.09
CA ILE A 165 21.06 -13.68 23.20
C ILE A 165 22.24 -13.78 24.16
N HIS A 166 23.39 -13.34 23.69
CA HIS A 166 24.59 -13.12 24.48
C HIS A 166 24.70 -11.65 24.85
N PHE A 167 24.78 -11.33 26.15
CA PHE A 167 24.88 -9.97 26.64
C PHE A 167 26.34 -9.45 26.64
N ASP A 168 26.52 -8.16 26.38
CA ASP A 168 27.81 -7.47 26.23
C ASP A 168 28.74 -8.13 25.20
N GLN A 169 28.12 -8.75 24.19
CA GLN A 169 28.79 -9.42 23.07
C GLN A 169 28.03 -9.16 21.78
N ASP A 170 28.68 -9.42 20.65
CA ASP A 170 28.06 -9.40 19.36
C ASP A 170 27.24 -10.66 19.15
N ASN A 171 25.99 -10.47 18.75
CA ASN A 171 25.08 -11.52 18.35
C ASN A 171 24.95 -11.50 16.83
N VAL A 172 24.79 -12.65 16.23
CA VAL A 172 24.60 -12.81 14.80
C VAL A 172 23.20 -13.33 14.53
N ILE A 173 22.41 -12.51 13.82
CA ILE A 173 21.14 -12.93 13.23
C ILE A 173 21.45 -13.29 11.78
N ALA A 174 21.20 -14.52 11.36
CA ALA A 174 21.37 -14.97 10.00
C ALA A 174 20.02 -15.43 9.44
N VAL A 175 19.69 -14.98 8.23
CA VAL A 175 18.41 -15.29 7.58
C VAL A 175 18.70 -15.88 6.20
N ARG A 176 18.30 -17.13 6.00
CA ARG A 176 18.30 -17.79 4.71
C ARG A 176 16.95 -17.55 4.04
N VAL A 177 16.96 -16.94 2.86
CA VAL A 177 15.73 -16.56 2.14
C VAL A 177 15.74 -17.18 0.75
N SER A 178 14.61 -17.67 0.28
CA SER A 178 14.50 -18.19 -1.09
C SER A 178 13.15 -17.83 -1.71
N ASN A 179 13.19 -17.54 -3.02
CA ASN A 179 12.01 -17.41 -3.89
C ASN A 179 11.96 -18.52 -4.95
N SER A 180 12.67 -19.62 -4.75
CA SER A 180 12.79 -20.70 -5.72
C SER A 180 11.78 -21.82 -5.48
N ASP A 181 11.25 -22.39 -6.55
CA ASP A 181 10.36 -23.56 -6.52
C ASP A 181 11.12 -24.86 -6.11
N ASN A 182 12.45 -24.83 -6.13
CA ASN A 182 13.32 -25.94 -5.70
C ASN A 182 14.17 -25.49 -4.52
N SER A 183 13.55 -25.22 -3.38
CA SER A 183 14.24 -24.80 -2.18
C SER A 183 13.85 -25.66 -0.97
N PHE A 184 14.37 -25.30 0.20
CA PHE A 184 14.17 -26.01 1.45
C PHE A 184 12.71 -26.00 1.98
N PHE A 185 11.80 -25.24 1.34
CA PHE A 185 10.41 -25.10 1.79
C PHE A 185 9.36 -25.34 0.72
N THR A 186 9.73 -25.70 -0.52
CA THR A 186 8.76 -25.78 -1.63
C THR A 186 8.31 -27.20 -1.95
N TRP A 187 7.17 -27.29 -2.63
CA TRP A 187 6.69 -28.48 -3.33
C TRP A 187 6.42 -28.13 -4.81
N PRO A 188 6.32 -29.12 -5.69
CA PRO A 188 6.00 -28.86 -7.10
C PRO A 188 4.71 -28.04 -7.26
N GLY A 189 4.77 -26.94 -8.00
CA GLY A 189 3.63 -26.05 -8.22
C GLY A 189 3.48 -24.91 -7.20
N PHE A 190 4.30 -24.84 -6.16
CA PHE A 190 4.22 -23.78 -5.15
C PHE A 190 4.41 -22.37 -5.73
N GLY A 191 5.29 -22.21 -6.71
CA GLY A 191 5.49 -20.91 -7.36
C GLY A 191 4.26 -20.34 -8.04
N SER A 192 3.32 -21.20 -8.48
CA SER A 192 2.04 -20.78 -9.05
C SER A 192 1.10 -20.23 -7.98
N PHE A 193 1.20 -20.71 -6.73
CA PHE A 193 0.40 -20.24 -5.60
C PHE A 193 0.71 -18.78 -5.21
N LEU A 194 1.98 -18.38 -5.32
CA LEU A 194 2.43 -17.05 -4.88
C LEU A 194 2.01 -15.92 -5.82
N GLY A 195 1.08 -16.21 -6.67
CA GLY A 195 0.46 -15.23 -7.54
C GLY A 195 1.22 -15.01 -8.83
N LEU A 196 0.44 -14.73 -9.82
CA LEU A 196 0.84 -14.40 -11.16
C LEU A 196 1.97 -13.36 -11.19
N GLY A 197 3.21 -13.83 -11.36
CA GLY A 197 4.34 -13.01 -11.68
C GLY A 197 5.02 -12.26 -10.54
N MET A 198 4.72 -12.53 -9.29
CA MET A 198 5.36 -11.91 -8.15
C MET A 198 6.61 -12.69 -7.67
N GLY A 199 7.44 -13.16 -8.57
CA GLY A 199 8.66 -13.87 -8.20
C GLY A 199 9.74 -13.02 -7.51
N PHE A 200 9.33 -11.96 -6.80
CA PHE A 200 10.22 -11.18 -5.96
C PHE A 200 10.71 -12.00 -4.78
N GLY A 201 11.92 -11.68 -4.31
CA GLY A 201 12.49 -12.35 -3.16
C GLY A 201 13.31 -11.40 -2.30
N GLY A 202 13.30 -11.64 -0.99
CA GLY A 202 14.08 -10.84 -0.06
C GLY A 202 13.41 -10.58 1.29
N ILE A 203 14.08 -9.84 2.15
CA ILE A 203 13.45 -9.22 3.33
C ILE A 203 12.83 -7.91 2.85
N VAL A 204 11.57 -7.98 2.39
CA VAL A 204 10.90 -6.87 1.69
C VAL A 204 10.12 -5.95 2.62
N GLY A 205 10.01 -6.28 3.91
CA GLY A 205 9.48 -5.43 4.96
C GLY A 205 10.52 -5.08 6.02
N PRO A 206 10.24 -4.08 6.90
CA PRO A 206 11.10 -3.76 8.04
C PRO A 206 11.30 -4.95 8.97
N VAL A 207 12.41 -4.93 9.73
CA VAL A 207 12.72 -5.91 10.78
C VAL A 207 12.84 -5.18 12.11
N TYR A 208 12.07 -5.62 13.10
CA TYR A 208 12.04 -5.02 14.44
C TYR A 208 12.57 -5.97 15.50
N LEU A 209 13.31 -5.43 16.45
CA LEU A 209 13.65 -6.11 17.70
C LEU A 209 12.82 -5.53 18.83
N HIS A 210 11.96 -6.36 19.43
CA HIS A 210 11.16 -5.99 20.59
C HIS A 210 11.83 -6.50 21.86
N ILE A 211 12.07 -5.61 22.82
CA ILE A 211 12.60 -5.91 24.15
C ILE A 211 11.49 -5.61 25.14
N VAL A 212 10.98 -6.65 25.80
CA VAL A 212 9.82 -6.55 26.68
C VAL A 212 10.09 -7.14 28.05
N ASN A 213 9.28 -6.79 29.03
CA ASN A 213 9.34 -7.42 30.37
C ASN A 213 8.83 -8.87 30.33
N ARG A 214 9.11 -9.63 31.41
CA ARG A 214 8.60 -11.00 31.55
C ARG A 214 7.08 -11.08 31.62
N VAL A 215 6.42 -10.02 32.11
CA VAL A 215 4.96 -9.86 32.01
C VAL A 215 4.68 -8.83 30.91
N HIS A 216 4.03 -9.26 29.84
CA HIS A 216 3.82 -8.44 28.67
C HIS A 216 2.64 -8.90 27.80
N ILE A 217 2.18 -8.02 26.91
CA ILE A 217 1.23 -8.35 25.85
C ILE A 217 2.00 -8.96 24.67
N PRO A 218 1.68 -10.18 24.20
CA PRO A 218 2.31 -10.75 23.00
C PRO A 218 2.16 -9.85 21.75
N LEU A 219 2.99 -10.09 20.74
CA LEU A 219 2.87 -9.42 19.45
C LEU A 219 1.60 -9.88 18.70
N ASN A 220 1.06 -9.02 17.84
CA ASN A 220 -0.09 -9.36 16.99
C ASN A 220 0.33 -10.11 15.71
N VAL A 221 1.24 -11.06 15.87
CA VAL A 221 1.68 -12.00 14.84
C VAL A 221 1.63 -13.40 15.39
N TYR A 222 0.90 -14.31 14.73
CA TYR A 222 0.68 -15.64 15.28
C TYR A 222 1.83 -16.59 15.06
N SER A 223 2.37 -16.63 13.85
CA SER A 223 3.43 -17.57 13.47
C SER A 223 4.82 -16.98 13.75
N PRO A 224 5.78 -17.75 14.22
CA PRO A 224 5.65 -19.12 14.79
C PRO A 224 5.37 -19.16 16.29
N LEU A 225 5.03 -18.04 16.93
CA LEU A 225 4.89 -17.92 18.39
C LEU A 225 3.69 -18.69 18.96
N ASN A 226 2.70 -19.05 18.14
CA ASN A 226 1.40 -19.60 18.54
C ASN A 226 0.65 -18.74 19.58
N LYS A 227 0.85 -17.43 19.51
CA LYS A 227 0.29 -16.45 20.44
C LYS A 227 -0.18 -15.22 19.65
N TRP A 228 -1.03 -14.44 20.27
CA TRP A 228 -1.46 -13.16 19.75
C TRP A 228 -1.72 -12.20 20.91
N GLY A 229 -1.55 -10.91 20.70
CA GLY A 229 -1.70 -9.87 21.73
C GLY A 229 -3.15 -9.42 21.89
N THR A 230 -3.69 -8.78 20.84
CA THR A 230 -4.96 -8.08 20.94
C THR A 230 -5.94 -8.50 19.86
N ASN A 231 -7.23 -8.38 20.17
CA ASN A 231 -8.32 -8.41 19.22
C ASN A 231 -9.34 -7.36 19.70
N ILE A 232 -9.49 -6.29 18.95
CA ILE A 232 -10.30 -5.13 19.33
C ILE A 232 -11.32 -4.81 18.24
N GLY A 233 -12.54 -4.42 18.65
CA GLY A 233 -13.53 -4.08 17.64
C GLY A 233 -14.83 -3.52 18.20
N THR A 234 -15.66 -3.11 17.26
CA THR A 234 -17.01 -2.60 17.52
C THR A 234 -18.00 -3.75 17.48
N VAL A 235 -18.71 -4.00 18.58
CA VAL A 235 -19.76 -5.03 18.68
C VAL A 235 -21.09 -4.51 18.14
N ALA A 236 -21.41 -3.27 18.48
CA ALA A 236 -22.61 -2.57 18.02
C ALA A 236 -22.36 -1.07 17.97
N VAL A 237 -22.98 -0.40 17.02
CA VAL A 237 -22.83 1.05 16.86
C VAL A 237 -24.14 1.69 16.39
N THR A 238 -24.42 2.84 16.98
CA THR A 238 -25.40 3.82 16.53
C THR A 238 -24.73 5.19 16.43
N GLU A 239 -25.46 6.21 16.00
CA GLU A 239 -24.94 7.59 15.99
C GLU A 239 -24.62 8.09 17.42
N ASN A 240 -25.33 7.60 18.46
CA ASN A 240 -25.24 8.09 19.84
C ASN A 240 -24.47 7.15 20.77
N ASN A 241 -24.16 5.92 20.37
CA ASN A 241 -23.50 4.95 21.24
C ASN A 241 -22.73 3.91 20.44
N ALA A 242 -21.55 3.53 20.93
CA ALA A 242 -20.78 2.41 20.41
C ALA A 242 -20.39 1.46 21.54
N LYS A 243 -20.75 0.19 21.38
CA LYS A 243 -20.31 -0.90 22.25
C LYS A 243 -19.04 -1.53 21.67
N LEU A 244 -17.98 -1.50 22.44
CA LEU A 244 -16.65 -2.00 22.07
C LEU A 244 -16.29 -3.24 22.90
N ARG A 245 -15.51 -4.14 22.33
CA ARG A 245 -14.92 -5.31 23.01
C ARG A 245 -13.43 -5.35 22.77
N PHE A 246 -12.72 -5.72 23.83
CA PHE A 246 -11.27 -5.78 23.88
C PHE A 246 -10.87 -7.12 24.45
N GLN A 247 -10.22 -7.94 23.63
CA GLN A 247 -9.58 -9.19 24.02
C GLN A 247 -8.08 -8.94 24.01
N VAL A 248 -7.46 -9.02 25.18
CA VAL A 248 -6.02 -8.74 25.37
C VAL A 248 -5.38 -9.90 26.10
N ASN A 249 -4.47 -10.59 25.44
CA ASN A 249 -3.65 -11.60 26.10
C ASN A 249 -2.52 -10.92 26.88
N VAL A 250 -2.27 -11.40 28.10
CA VAL A 250 -1.09 -11.05 28.89
C VAL A 250 -0.34 -12.31 29.27
N GLU A 251 0.92 -12.38 28.90
CA GLU A 251 1.82 -13.48 29.21
C GLU A 251 2.63 -13.16 30.45
N ASN A 252 2.69 -14.11 31.40
CA ASN A 252 3.63 -14.10 32.49
C ASN A 252 4.71 -15.18 32.25
N SER A 253 5.84 -14.79 31.69
CA SER A 253 7.01 -15.68 31.49
C SER A 253 8.00 -15.65 32.68
N ALA A 254 7.60 -15.07 33.83
CA ALA A 254 8.37 -15.14 35.06
C ALA A 254 8.20 -16.51 35.77
N ASP A 255 9.11 -16.80 36.71
CA ASP A 255 9.15 -18.05 37.44
C ASP A 255 8.15 -18.11 38.63
N THR A 256 7.40 -17.01 38.84
CA THR A 256 6.42 -16.86 39.92
C THR A 256 5.11 -16.31 39.39
N THR A 257 4.02 -16.64 40.08
CA THR A 257 2.72 -16.05 39.86
C THR A 257 2.79 -14.54 40.07
N LYS A 258 2.08 -13.78 39.21
CA LYS A 258 2.02 -12.32 39.29
C LYS A 258 0.58 -11.84 39.34
N GLU A 259 0.32 -10.87 40.23
CA GLU A 259 -0.91 -10.10 40.21
C GLU A 259 -0.78 -9.03 39.12
N VAL A 260 -1.62 -9.17 38.08
CA VAL A 260 -1.56 -8.34 36.88
C VAL A 260 -2.83 -7.52 36.76
N THR A 261 -2.67 -6.22 36.49
CA THR A 261 -3.78 -5.34 36.15
C THR A 261 -3.61 -4.87 34.73
N LEU A 262 -4.63 -5.07 33.88
CA LEU A 262 -4.74 -4.51 32.56
C LEU A 262 -5.58 -3.22 32.62
N ILE A 263 -5.06 -2.14 32.06
CA ILE A 263 -5.78 -0.87 31.85
C ILE A 263 -5.87 -0.63 30.36
N THR A 264 -7.09 -0.63 29.83
CA THR A 264 -7.39 -0.26 28.45
C THR A 264 -7.98 1.16 28.41
N ARG A 265 -7.30 2.10 27.76
CA ARG A 265 -7.78 3.46 27.53
C ARG A 265 -8.05 3.68 26.04
N VAL A 266 -9.20 4.25 25.74
CA VAL A 266 -9.53 4.71 24.38
C VAL A 266 -9.42 6.23 24.37
N LEU A 267 -8.52 6.75 23.54
CA LEU A 267 -8.21 8.18 23.45
C LEU A 267 -8.66 8.72 22.09
N ASP A 268 -9.22 9.91 22.08
CA ASP A 268 -9.52 10.64 20.87
C ASP A 268 -8.25 11.21 20.21
N VAL A 269 -8.39 11.85 19.04
CA VAL A 269 -7.24 12.46 18.31
C VAL A 269 -6.59 13.61 19.07
N GLY A 270 -7.24 14.20 20.06
CA GLY A 270 -6.71 15.22 20.95
C GLY A 270 -6.05 14.65 22.21
N GLY A 271 -6.06 13.30 22.38
CA GLY A 271 -5.52 12.62 23.56
C GLY A 271 -6.49 12.59 24.76
N LYS A 272 -7.73 13.05 24.57
CA LYS A 272 -8.74 12.99 25.64
C LYS A 272 -9.27 11.56 25.75
N THR A 273 -9.38 11.07 26.99
CA THR A 273 -9.93 9.74 27.28
C THR A 273 -11.43 9.69 27.01
N ALA A 274 -11.85 8.81 26.11
CA ALA A 274 -13.24 8.50 25.81
C ALA A 274 -13.76 7.31 26.62
N LEU A 275 -12.88 6.33 26.95
CA LEU A 275 -13.22 5.14 27.75
C LEU A 275 -11.99 4.68 28.52
N THR A 276 -12.21 4.23 29.77
CA THR A 276 -11.19 3.50 30.54
C THR A 276 -11.80 2.24 31.13
N LEU A 277 -11.15 1.11 30.93
CA LEU A 277 -11.48 -0.17 31.54
C LEU A 277 -10.29 -0.67 32.36
N ARG A 278 -10.56 -1.31 33.48
CA ARG A 278 -9.55 -1.89 34.37
C ARG A 278 -10.00 -3.29 34.82
N ALA A 279 -9.11 -4.24 34.72
CA ALA A 279 -9.34 -5.61 35.20
C ALA A 279 -8.05 -6.18 35.77
N SER A 280 -8.16 -6.98 36.82
CA SER A 280 -7.00 -7.62 37.48
C SER A 280 -7.19 -9.13 37.53
N HIS A 281 -6.07 -9.85 37.39
CA HIS A 281 -6.04 -11.30 37.45
C HIS A 281 -4.67 -11.82 37.91
N SER A 282 -4.68 -12.90 38.68
CA SER A 282 -3.46 -13.57 39.11
C SER A 282 -3.01 -14.53 38.01
N ILE A 283 -1.89 -14.27 37.35
CA ILE A 283 -1.37 -15.08 36.23
C ILE A 283 -0.23 -15.95 36.72
N GLY A 284 -0.40 -17.29 36.66
CA GLY A 284 0.61 -18.26 37.05
C GLY A 284 1.91 -18.15 36.26
N ALA A 285 3.00 -18.68 36.82
CA ALA A 285 4.29 -18.75 36.13
C ALA A 285 4.18 -19.48 34.78
N GLY A 286 4.80 -18.96 33.74
CA GLY A 286 4.80 -19.53 32.39
C GLY A 286 3.43 -19.57 31.70
N SER A 287 2.42 -18.83 32.21
CA SER A 287 1.03 -18.88 31.74
C SER A 287 0.64 -17.60 31.00
N THR A 288 -0.40 -17.72 30.20
CA THR A 288 -1.07 -16.58 29.51
C THR A 288 -2.52 -16.48 29.97
N TYR A 289 -3.01 -15.28 30.21
CA TYR A 289 -4.41 -15.01 30.54
C TYR A 289 -5.03 -14.05 29.51
N LEU A 290 -6.25 -14.37 29.10
CA LEU A 290 -7.02 -13.53 28.19
C LEU A 290 -7.96 -12.61 28.98
N PHE A 291 -7.66 -11.33 29.04
CA PHE A 291 -8.60 -10.31 29.47
C PHE A 291 -9.63 -10.06 28.36
N ASP A 292 -10.89 -10.30 28.64
CA ASP A 292 -12.01 -10.09 27.71
C ASP A 292 -13.02 -9.17 28.37
N HIS A 293 -13.01 -7.90 27.98
CA HIS A 293 -13.87 -6.90 28.57
C HIS A 293 -14.50 -6.00 27.52
N SER A 294 -15.58 -5.33 27.88
CA SER A 294 -16.35 -4.48 26.98
C SER A 294 -16.67 -3.15 27.66
N GLY A 295 -16.87 -2.13 26.86
CA GLY A 295 -17.28 -0.81 27.33
C GLY A 295 -18.02 -0.06 26.23
N GLU A 296 -18.57 1.10 26.61
CA GLU A 296 -19.36 1.92 25.70
C GLU A 296 -18.78 3.33 25.61
N ILE A 297 -18.89 3.91 24.41
CA ILE A 297 -18.59 5.32 24.16
C ILE A 297 -19.89 5.99 23.76
N GLU A 298 -20.30 7.01 24.53
CA GLU A 298 -21.42 7.87 24.18
C GLU A 298 -21.01 8.89 23.13
N ASN A 299 -21.89 9.11 22.14
CA ASN A 299 -21.66 10.04 21.03
C ASN A 299 -20.28 9.85 20.35
N PRO A 300 -19.97 8.63 19.86
CA PRO A 300 -18.67 8.33 19.30
C PRO A 300 -18.44 9.06 17.98
N HIS A 301 -17.19 9.41 17.70
CA HIS A 301 -16.77 9.74 16.34
C HIS A 301 -16.70 8.47 15.51
N LEU A 302 -17.58 8.33 14.52
CA LEU A 302 -17.62 7.16 13.66
C LEU A 302 -16.57 7.23 12.56
N TRP A 303 -15.98 6.07 12.25
CA TRP A 303 -15.12 5.92 11.08
C TRP A 303 -15.99 5.73 9.83
N PHE A 304 -15.75 6.55 8.82
CA PHE A 304 -16.36 6.42 7.50
C PHE A 304 -15.30 6.29 6.41
N PRO A 305 -15.56 5.52 5.34
CA PRO A 305 -14.66 5.46 4.21
C PRO A 305 -14.56 6.79 3.47
N ASN A 306 -13.49 6.94 2.70
CA ASN A 306 -13.26 8.12 1.87
C ASN A 306 -14.47 8.40 0.96
N ASN A 307 -14.71 9.67 0.71
CA ASN A 307 -15.79 10.15 -0.16
C ASN A 307 -17.20 9.73 0.30
N ASN A 308 -17.37 9.46 1.59
CA ASN A 308 -18.69 9.22 2.19
C ASN A 308 -19.37 10.56 2.51
N PRO A 309 -20.68 10.72 2.23
CA PRO A 309 -21.39 11.97 2.55
C PRO A 309 -21.67 12.15 4.05
N CYS A 310 -21.61 11.08 4.85
CA CYS A 310 -21.98 11.10 6.27
C CYS A 310 -20.78 11.36 7.21
N GLY A 311 -19.53 11.28 6.71
CA GLY A 311 -18.36 11.47 7.55
C GLY A 311 -17.04 11.16 6.86
N THR A 312 -15.99 11.20 7.66
CA THR A 312 -14.59 10.98 7.24
C THR A 312 -13.97 9.88 8.11
N PRO A 313 -12.81 9.32 7.72
CA PRO A 313 -12.07 8.40 8.57
C PRO A 313 -11.71 9.05 9.90
N TYR A 314 -12.01 8.38 11.00
CA TYR A 314 -11.65 8.81 12.34
C TYR A 314 -11.09 7.62 13.13
N LEU A 315 -9.91 7.78 13.72
CA LEU A 315 -9.22 6.72 14.46
C LEU A 315 -9.01 7.15 15.92
N TYR A 316 -9.54 6.36 16.84
CA TYR A 316 -9.17 6.42 18.25
C TYR A 316 -7.84 5.68 18.47
N GLN A 317 -7.09 6.09 19.50
CA GLN A 317 -6.02 5.28 20.06
C GLN A 317 -6.55 4.37 21.16
N VAL A 318 -6.20 3.10 21.12
CA VAL A 318 -6.43 2.14 22.19
C VAL A 318 -5.10 1.82 22.85
N VAL A 319 -4.90 2.29 24.07
CA VAL A 319 -3.68 2.07 24.84
C VAL A 319 -3.95 1.01 25.89
N ASN A 320 -3.35 -0.17 25.73
CA ASN A 320 -3.39 -1.26 26.70
C ASN A 320 -2.12 -1.23 27.55
N THR A 321 -2.23 -0.90 28.83
CA THR A 321 -1.12 -0.87 29.78
C THR A 321 -1.24 -2.03 30.78
N VAL A 322 -0.17 -2.77 30.94
CA VAL A 322 -0.04 -3.85 31.91
C VAL A 322 0.71 -3.33 33.13
N GLU A 323 0.12 -3.49 34.31
CA GLU A 323 0.74 -3.17 35.60
C GLU A 323 0.96 -4.45 36.42
N VAL A 324 2.09 -4.51 37.12
CA VAL A 324 2.41 -5.50 38.16
C VAL A 324 2.77 -4.72 39.42
N GLU A 325 2.08 -5.00 40.56
CA GLU A 325 2.28 -4.25 41.80
C GLU A 325 2.18 -2.71 41.59
N GLU A 326 1.16 -2.29 40.85
CA GLU A 326 0.90 -0.89 40.46
C GLU A 326 1.97 -0.20 39.58
N ASN A 327 3.01 -0.96 39.19
CA ASN A 327 4.04 -0.44 38.30
C ASN A 327 3.73 -0.85 36.85
N PRO A 328 3.69 0.08 35.90
CA PRO A 328 3.52 -0.24 34.50
C PRO A 328 4.76 -1.00 33.98
N VAL A 329 4.51 -2.18 33.43
CA VAL A 329 5.56 -3.08 32.91
C VAL A 329 5.52 -3.26 31.41
N ASP A 330 4.37 -3.05 30.76
CA ASP A 330 4.23 -3.09 29.31
C ASP A 330 3.11 -2.15 28.84
N SER A 331 3.21 -1.70 27.59
CA SER A 331 2.15 -0.89 26.96
C SER A 331 2.15 -1.10 25.46
N VAL A 332 0.96 -1.36 24.89
CA VAL A 332 0.74 -1.52 23.45
C VAL A 332 -0.35 -0.55 23.01
N THR A 333 -0.10 0.15 21.91
CA THR A 333 -1.06 1.09 21.34
C THR A 333 -1.53 0.58 19.98
N GLU A 334 -2.84 0.58 19.78
CA GLU A 334 -3.48 0.24 18.53
C GLU A 334 -4.45 1.33 18.08
N TYR A 335 -4.93 1.25 16.84
CA TYR A 335 -5.90 2.19 16.30
C TYR A 335 -7.25 1.53 16.09
N LEU A 336 -8.31 2.21 16.51
CA LEU A 336 -9.69 1.74 16.41
C LEU A 336 -10.52 2.72 15.59
N GLY A 337 -11.06 2.28 14.47
CA GLY A 337 -12.14 2.98 13.78
C GLY A 337 -13.50 2.43 14.23
N VAL A 338 -14.27 3.24 14.92
CA VAL A 338 -15.60 2.85 15.41
C VAL A 338 -16.57 2.78 14.23
N ARG A 339 -16.97 1.58 13.82
CA ARG A 339 -17.84 1.36 12.66
C ARG A 339 -18.57 0.04 12.70
N ALA A 340 -19.65 -0.07 11.92
CA ALA A 340 -20.27 -1.32 11.51
C ALA A 340 -20.27 -1.43 9.99
N ILE A 341 -19.90 -2.59 9.45
CA ILE A 341 -20.09 -2.95 8.05
C ILE A 341 -21.11 -4.08 8.00
N THR A 342 -22.21 -3.88 7.29
CA THR A 342 -23.26 -4.88 7.14
C THR A 342 -23.62 -5.07 5.67
N TRP A 343 -24.11 -6.25 5.34
CA TRP A 343 -24.45 -6.65 3.99
C TRP A 343 -25.89 -7.16 3.99
N ASP A 344 -26.70 -6.65 3.09
CA ASP A 344 -28.09 -7.07 2.93
C ASP A 344 -28.47 -7.15 1.46
N GLY A 345 -28.81 -8.35 1.04
CA GLY A 345 -29.14 -8.63 -0.37
C GLY A 345 -28.02 -8.16 -1.32
N ASP A 346 -28.32 -7.14 -2.08
CA ASP A 346 -27.40 -6.58 -3.09
C ASP A 346 -26.48 -5.47 -2.60
N TYR A 347 -26.53 -5.09 -1.32
CA TYR A 347 -25.95 -3.84 -0.86
C TYR A 347 -24.97 -3.99 0.31
N CYS A 348 -24.00 -3.09 0.35
CA CYS A 348 -23.15 -2.81 1.50
C CYS A 348 -23.68 -1.61 2.29
N TYR A 349 -23.59 -1.67 3.61
CA TYR A 349 -23.93 -0.56 4.50
C TYR A 349 -22.77 -0.28 5.45
N ILE A 350 -22.42 0.99 5.59
CA ILE A 350 -21.46 1.49 6.58
C ILE A 350 -22.23 2.34 7.60
N ASN A 351 -22.16 1.94 8.86
CA ASN A 351 -22.90 2.61 9.94
C ASN A 351 -24.40 2.79 9.60
N GLY A 352 -25.01 1.76 9.02
CA GLY A 352 -26.41 1.76 8.61
C GLY A 352 -26.73 2.57 7.33
N LYS A 353 -25.73 3.18 6.69
CA LYS A 353 -25.94 3.94 5.45
C LYS A 353 -25.45 3.14 4.24
N LYS A 354 -26.28 3.08 3.19
CA LYS A 354 -25.92 2.39 1.93
C LYS A 354 -24.61 2.95 1.37
N HIS A 355 -23.73 2.07 0.96
CA HIS A 355 -22.41 2.42 0.45
C HIS A 355 -22.04 1.58 -0.77
N LEU A 356 -21.40 2.21 -1.77
CA LEU A 356 -20.86 1.56 -2.95
C LEU A 356 -19.34 1.51 -2.82
N LEU A 357 -18.75 0.32 -2.84
CA LEU A 357 -17.31 0.16 -2.92
C LEU A 357 -16.85 0.49 -4.34
N LYS A 358 -15.98 1.47 -4.48
CA LYS A 358 -15.41 1.89 -5.77
C LYS A 358 -13.92 2.18 -5.60
N GLY A 359 -13.10 1.56 -6.41
CA GLY A 359 -11.67 1.69 -6.21
C GLY A 359 -10.83 0.95 -7.24
N PHE A 360 -9.64 0.61 -6.82
CA PHE A 360 -8.62 0.03 -7.68
C PHE A 360 -8.08 -1.27 -7.13
N GLY A 361 -7.64 -2.14 -8.05
CA GLY A 361 -6.66 -3.16 -7.74
C GLY A 361 -5.26 -2.56 -7.57
N LEU A 362 -4.41 -3.19 -6.77
CA LEU A 362 -3.01 -2.78 -6.57
C LEU A 362 -2.13 -4.01 -6.32
N ARG A 363 -0.88 -3.93 -6.78
CA ARG A 363 0.20 -4.86 -6.45
C ARG A 363 1.21 -4.19 -5.52
N ASN A 364 1.82 -4.96 -4.62
CA ASN A 364 2.87 -4.47 -3.72
C ASN A 364 4.22 -4.38 -4.44
N SER A 365 4.32 -3.58 -5.50
CA SER A 365 5.56 -3.43 -6.26
C SER A 365 5.74 -2.04 -6.84
N TYR A 366 7.00 -1.66 -7.06
CA TYR A 366 7.36 -0.40 -7.70
C TYR A 366 8.55 -0.61 -8.64
N PRO A 367 8.61 0.11 -9.80
CA PRO A 367 9.75 0.05 -10.72
C PRO A 367 11.08 0.25 -10.01
N ALA A 368 12.06 -0.56 -10.34
CA ALA A 368 13.43 -0.52 -9.80
C ALA A 368 13.56 -0.79 -8.29
N LEU A 369 12.47 -1.14 -7.61
CA LEU A 369 12.45 -1.47 -6.18
C LEU A 369 11.89 -2.88 -5.90
N GLY A 370 11.22 -3.49 -6.90
CA GLY A 370 10.54 -4.76 -6.71
C GLY A 370 9.47 -4.67 -5.62
N ALA A 371 9.44 -5.65 -4.73
CA ALA A 371 8.50 -5.71 -3.60
C ALA A 371 9.00 -4.91 -2.37
N ALA A 372 10.26 -4.49 -2.33
CA ALA A 372 10.80 -3.68 -1.22
C ALA A 372 10.43 -2.19 -1.39
N VAL A 373 9.13 -1.90 -1.36
CA VAL A 373 8.59 -0.56 -1.57
C VAL A 373 8.65 0.23 -0.26
N PRO A 374 9.33 1.38 -0.21
CA PRO A 374 9.35 2.22 1.00
C PRO A 374 7.95 2.66 1.44
N ALA A 375 7.75 2.78 2.75
CA ALA A 375 6.46 3.15 3.37
C ALA A 375 5.82 4.39 2.71
N GLY A 376 6.60 5.44 2.47
CA GLY A 376 6.12 6.68 1.85
C GLY A 376 5.51 6.49 0.45
N LEU A 377 6.04 5.57 -0.36
CA LEU A 377 5.46 5.25 -1.67
C LEU A 377 4.16 4.45 -1.54
N GLN A 378 4.08 3.54 -0.58
CA GLN A 378 2.86 2.80 -0.29
C GLN A 378 1.75 3.76 0.17
N TRP A 379 2.05 4.70 1.07
CA TRP A 379 1.13 5.76 1.49
C TRP A 379 0.70 6.64 0.32
N LYS A 380 1.62 6.96 -0.61
CA LYS A 380 1.31 7.73 -1.82
C LYS A 380 0.31 7.01 -2.71
N ASP A 381 0.45 5.71 -2.94
CA ASP A 381 -0.48 4.94 -3.77
C ASP A 381 -1.91 4.98 -3.17
N ILE A 382 -2.05 4.81 -1.85
CA ILE A 382 -3.35 4.91 -1.19
C ILE A 382 -3.91 6.34 -1.23
N LYS A 383 -3.06 7.35 -1.08
CA LYS A 383 -3.44 8.76 -1.26
C LYS A 383 -3.98 9.01 -2.68
N LEU A 384 -3.36 8.47 -3.72
CA LEU A 384 -3.84 8.58 -5.10
C LEU A 384 -5.24 7.98 -5.28
N ILE A 385 -5.53 6.82 -4.66
CA ILE A 385 -6.88 6.24 -4.63
C ILE A 385 -7.87 7.20 -3.98
N ALA A 386 -7.51 7.73 -2.80
CA ALA A 386 -8.36 8.67 -2.06
C ALA A 386 -8.63 9.96 -2.83
N GLU A 387 -7.59 10.55 -3.43
CA GLU A 387 -7.70 11.77 -4.25
C GLU A 387 -8.54 11.59 -5.51
N CYS A 388 -8.54 10.37 -6.08
CA CYS A 388 -9.41 10.02 -7.21
C CYS A 388 -10.89 9.96 -6.81
N GLY A 389 -11.20 9.93 -5.50
CA GLY A 389 -12.54 9.73 -4.96
C GLY A 389 -12.88 8.25 -4.76
N GLY A 390 -11.90 7.37 -4.89
CA GLY A 390 -12.02 5.95 -4.53
C GLY A 390 -12.13 5.75 -3.02
N ASN A 391 -12.75 4.66 -2.61
CA ASN A 391 -12.97 4.28 -1.22
C ASN A 391 -12.71 2.80 -0.97
N ALA A 392 -12.21 2.08 -1.98
CA ALA A 392 -11.91 0.65 -1.88
C ALA A 392 -10.58 0.31 -2.56
N LEU A 393 -9.93 -0.70 -2.02
CA LEU A 393 -8.73 -1.33 -2.56
C LEU A 393 -8.93 -2.84 -2.58
N ARG A 394 -8.71 -3.48 -3.72
CA ARG A 394 -8.46 -4.91 -3.76
C ARG A 394 -6.98 -5.13 -3.97
N ILE A 395 -6.31 -5.64 -2.95
CA ILE A 395 -4.92 -6.02 -3.13
C ILE A 395 -4.85 -7.38 -3.81
N GLY A 396 -3.99 -7.54 -4.74
CA GLY A 396 -4.03 -8.80 -5.47
C GLY A 396 -2.68 -9.32 -5.93
N HIS A 397 -2.48 -10.65 -5.87
CA HIS A 397 -3.37 -11.63 -5.21
C HIS A 397 -2.70 -12.19 -3.97
N LEU A 398 -2.11 -11.31 -3.16
CA LEU A 398 -1.43 -11.58 -1.90
C LEU A 398 -1.90 -10.53 -0.88
N PRO A 399 -1.71 -10.71 0.42
CA PRO A 399 -2.04 -9.70 1.42
C PRO A 399 -1.37 -8.37 1.14
N ALA A 400 -2.00 -7.28 1.57
CA ALA A 400 -1.32 -5.99 1.62
C ALA A 400 -0.24 -6.00 2.71
N SER A 401 0.82 -5.23 2.49
CA SER A 401 1.77 -4.97 3.58
C SER A 401 1.09 -4.22 4.74
N PRO A 402 1.58 -4.35 5.98
CA PRO A 402 1.05 -3.62 7.13
C PRO A 402 0.99 -2.09 6.91
N GLU A 403 1.99 -1.53 6.22
CA GLU A 403 2.02 -0.09 5.88
C GLU A 403 0.88 0.33 4.94
N THR A 404 0.59 -0.48 3.94
CA THR A 404 -0.53 -0.23 3.01
C THR A 404 -1.86 -0.27 3.76
N ILE A 405 -2.05 -1.23 4.68
CA ILE A 405 -3.29 -1.33 5.48
C ILE A 405 -3.42 -0.15 6.43
N GLY A 406 -2.34 0.25 7.10
CA GLY A 406 -2.32 1.45 7.95
C GLY A 406 -2.69 2.73 7.18
N ALA A 407 -2.18 2.88 5.95
CA ALA A 407 -2.58 3.96 5.07
C ALA A 407 -4.07 3.90 4.70
N CYS A 408 -4.61 2.70 4.44
CA CYS A 408 -6.04 2.50 4.17
C CYS A 408 -6.91 2.90 5.37
N ASP A 409 -6.51 2.58 6.59
CA ASP A 409 -7.21 3.01 7.82
C ASP A 409 -7.31 4.53 7.89
N ALA A 410 -6.19 5.23 7.64
CA ALA A 410 -6.10 6.68 7.75
C ALA A 410 -6.81 7.43 6.61
N TYR A 411 -6.75 6.88 5.38
CA TYR A 411 -7.40 7.48 4.22
C TYR A 411 -8.85 7.05 4.02
N GLY A 412 -9.34 6.08 4.81
CA GLY A 412 -10.69 5.55 4.66
C GLY A 412 -10.88 4.71 3.41
N ILE A 413 -9.92 3.87 3.10
CA ILE A 413 -10.00 2.96 1.96
C ILE A 413 -10.35 1.56 2.46
N LEU A 414 -11.52 1.06 2.11
CA LEU A 414 -11.97 -0.28 2.47
C LEU A 414 -11.16 -1.33 1.71
N VAL A 415 -10.61 -2.30 2.42
CA VAL A 415 -9.72 -3.31 1.87
C VAL A 415 -10.45 -4.63 1.66
N ILE A 416 -10.34 -5.17 0.45
CA ILE A 416 -10.60 -6.56 0.12
C ILE A 416 -9.25 -7.25 0.20
N SER A 417 -8.99 -7.94 1.32
CA SER A 417 -7.69 -8.55 1.63
C SER A 417 -7.62 -9.96 1.06
N ASN A 418 -6.82 -10.14 0.02
CA ASN A 418 -6.62 -11.43 -0.63
C ASN A 418 -5.53 -12.23 0.08
N SER A 419 -5.68 -13.55 0.12
CA SER A 419 -4.74 -14.47 0.77
C SER A 419 -4.08 -15.45 -0.20
N GLY A 420 -3.92 -15.07 -1.46
CA GLY A 420 -3.20 -15.85 -2.46
C GLY A 420 -4.04 -16.26 -3.67
N ASP A 421 -3.34 -16.80 -4.65
CA ASP A 421 -3.87 -17.22 -5.93
C ASP A 421 -4.00 -18.73 -5.98
N ASP A 422 -5.18 -19.27 -6.26
CA ASP A 422 -5.41 -20.69 -6.36
C ASP A 422 -5.86 -21.15 -7.75
N GLU A 423 -5.87 -20.25 -8.73
CA GLU A 423 -6.33 -20.57 -10.09
C GLU A 423 -5.69 -21.84 -10.65
N TRP A 424 -4.49 -22.17 -10.19
CA TRP A 424 -3.63 -23.15 -10.85
C TRP A 424 -3.12 -24.29 -9.97
N SER A 425 -3.19 -24.24 -8.64
CA SER A 425 -2.32 -25.13 -7.84
C SER A 425 -2.75 -25.55 -6.44
N LEU A 426 -3.85 -25.09 -5.88
CA LEU A 426 -4.23 -25.44 -4.51
C LEU A 426 -5.12 -26.69 -4.43
N HIS A 427 -4.54 -27.84 -4.73
CA HIS A 427 -5.20 -29.13 -4.65
C HIS A 427 -4.55 -30.06 -3.63
N GLY A 428 -5.37 -30.61 -2.73
CA GLY A 428 -4.91 -31.61 -1.78
C GLY A 428 -3.86 -31.11 -0.78
N GLU A 429 -3.26 -32.05 -0.09
CA GLU A 429 -2.14 -31.78 0.84
C GLU A 429 -0.81 -31.75 0.05
N PRO A 430 0.14 -30.86 0.37
CA PRO A 430 0.16 -29.99 1.57
C PRO A 430 -0.46 -28.60 1.38
N ALA A 431 -0.96 -28.29 0.20
CA ALA A 431 -1.40 -26.93 -0.16
C ALA A 431 -2.57 -26.44 0.70
N VAL A 432 -3.54 -27.32 1.00
CA VAL A 432 -4.71 -26.98 1.84
C VAL A 432 -4.30 -26.66 3.27
N THR A 433 -3.37 -27.41 3.85
CA THR A 433 -2.84 -27.13 5.20
C THR A 433 -2.11 -25.81 5.22
N TYR A 434 -1.21 -25.56 4.28
CA TYR A 434 -0.50 -24.30 4.18
C TYR A 434 -1.45 -23.09 4.06
N LYS A 435 -2.48 -23.21 3.20
CA LYS A 435 -3.45 -22.13 3.00
C LYS A 435 -4.23 -21.79 4.27
N LYS A 436 -4.61 -22.79 5.07
CA LYS A 436 -5.28 -22.56 6.38
C LYS A 436 -4.37 -21.80 7.35
N GLU A 437 -3.09 -22.14 7.38
CA GLU A 437 -2.11 -21.44 8.22
C GLU A 437 -1.92 -20.00 7.76
N TYR A 438 -1.82 -19.79 6.44
CA TYR A 438 -1.65 -18.48 5.83
C TYR A 438 -2.86 -17.57 6.08
N ASP A 439 -4.09 -18.09 5.90
CA ASP A 439 -5.32 -17.36 6.23
C ASP A 439 -5.40 -17.00 7.71
N ARG A 440 -5.07 -17.95 8.61
CA ARG A 440 -5.02 -17.69 10.07
C ARG A 440 -4.07 -16.54 10.38
N ASP A 441 -2.87 -16.54 9.81
CA ASP A 441 -1.84 -15.55 10.10
C ASP A 441 -2.25 -14.16 9.55
N MET A 442 -2.88 -14.11 8.38
CA MET A 442 -3.47 -12.88 7.83
C MET A 442 -4.60 -12.34 8.74
N LEU A 443 -5.53 -13.20 9.16
CA LEU A 443 -6.63 -12.81 10.03
C LEU A 443 -6.11 -12.24 11.36
N VAL A 444 -5.19 -12.92 12.02
CA VAL A 444 -4.64 -12.48 13.31
C VAL A 444 -3.89 -11.16 13.18
N SER A 445 -3.10 -10.99 12.10
CA SER A 445 -2.30 -9.78 11.90
C SER A 445 -3.14 -8.55 11.59
N PHE A 446 -4.28 -8.72 10.89
CA PHE A 446 -4.99 -7.57 10.33
C PHE A 446 -6.41 -7.35 10.86
N ARG A 447 -6.95 -8.20 11.73
CA ARG A 447 -8.33 -8.10 12.25
C ARG A 447 -8.65 -6.81 12.99
N ASN A 448 -7.66 -6.15 13.60
CA ASN A 448 -7.84 -4.89 14.34
C ASN A 448 -7.98 -3.67 13.41
N HIS A 449 -7.67 -3.80 12.13
CA HIS A 449 -7.72 -2.70 11.17
C HIS A 449 -9.16 -2.38 10.73
N PRO A 450 -9.65 -1.13 10.90
CA PRO A 450 -10.99 -0.75 10.50
C PRO A 450 -11.18 -0.71 8.98
N SER A 451 -10.13 -0.57 8.19
CA SER A 451 -10.21 -0.59 6.73
C SER A 451 -10.56 -1.98 6.17
N ILE A 452 -10.19 -3.06 6.83
CA ILE A 452 -10.52 -4.41 6.35
C ILE A 452 -12.05 -4.58 6.32
N ALA A 453 -12.60 -4.79 5.13
CA ALA A 453 -14.03 -4.96 4.90
C ALA A 453 -14.39 -6.38 4.51
N VAL A 454 -13.51 -7.05 3.76
CA VAL A 454 -13.74 -8.36 3.16
C VAL A 454 -12.48 -9.19 3.26
N TRP A 455 -12.61 -10.44 3.66
CA TRP A 455 -11.57 -11.45 3.56
C TRP A 455 -11.76 -12.24 2.26
N GLU A 456 -10.88 -12.06 1.30
CA GLU A 456 -10.93 -12.81 0.05
C GLU A 456 -10.10 -14.08 0.18
N SER A 457 -10.78 -15.23 0.13
CA SER A 457 -10.14 -16.53 0.35
C SER A 457 -9.20 -16.91 -0.79
N ASN A 458 -9.58 -16.59 -2.02
CA ASN A 458 -8.82 -16.97 -3.21
C ASN A 458 -9.07 -16.00 -4.38
N ASN A 459 -8.07 -15.90 -5.27
CA ASN A 459 -8.28 -15.40 -6.61
C ASN A 459 -8.40 -16.58 -7.57
N GLY A 460 -9.61 -16.90 -8.01
CA GLY A 460 -9.84 -17.97 -8.97
C GLY A 460 -11.11 -18.77 -8.76
N ILE A 461 -11.37 -19.67 -9.68
CA ILE A 461 -12.58 -20.48 -9.72
C ILE A 461 -12.41 -21.66 -8.77
N ALA A 462 -13.17 -21.71 -7.69
CA ALA A 462 -13.35 -22.96 -6.97
C ALA A 462 -13.98 -23.97 -7.91
N SER A 463 -13.27 -25.05 -8.25
CA SER A 463 -13.75 -26.09 -9.13
C SER A 463 -15.03 -26.74 -8.61
N LYS A 464 -15.93 -27.12 -9.50
CA LYS A 464 -17.18 -27.82 -9.17
C LYS A 464 -16.99 -29.20 -8.50
N ASN A 465 -15.77 -29.71 -8.48
CA ASN A 465 -15.43 -31.04 -7.91
C ASN A 465 -14.67 -30.92 -6.57
N ALA A 466 -15.03 -30.00 -5.75
CA ALA A 466 -14.28 -29.37 -4.69
C ALA A 466 -14.18 -30.12 -3.35
N SER A 467 -14.17 -31.44 -3.28
CA SER A 467 -13.83 -32.14 -2.01
C SER A 467 -12.37 -31.95 -1.61
N ASP A 468 -11.49 -31.65 -2.56
CA ASP A 468 -10.04 -31.58 -2.37
C ASP A 468 -9.48 -30.17 -2.46
N TYR A 469 -10.34 -29.13 -2.58
CA TYR A 469 -9.93 -27.75 -2.72
C TYR A 469 -10.16 -26.94 -1.46
N TYR A 470 -9.33 -25.92 -1.25
CA TYR A 470 -9.58 -24.89 -0.27
C TYR A 470 -10.79 -24.03 -0.69
N SER A 471 -11.73 -23.81 0.20
CA SER A 471 -12.99 -23.14 -0.13
C SER A 471 -13.23 -21.90 0.74
N PRO A 472 -14.05 -20.94 0.26
CA PRO A 472 -14.49 -19.81 1.07
C PRO A 472 -15.14 -20.20 2.41
N LYS A 473 -15.77 -21.40 2.49
CA LYS A 473 -16.32 -21.92 3.75
C LYS A 473 -15.24 -22.25 4.77
N THR A 474 -14.06 -22.66 4.33
CA THR A 474 -12.92 -22.88 5.23
C THR A 474 -12.44 -21.54 5.80
N THR A 475 -12.32 -20.50 4.98
CA THR A 475 -11.97 -19.16 5.45
C THR A 475 -13.06 -18.61 6.37
N GLU A 476 -14.36 -18.82 6.08
CA GLU A 476 -15.46 -18.42 6.96
C GLU A 476 -15.35 -19.05 8.37
N PHE A 477 -15.03 -20.34 8.43
CA PHE A 477 -14.76 -21.01 9.73
C PHE A 477 -13.58 -20.39 10.48
N LEU A 478 -12.50 -20.03 9.78
CA LEU A 478 -11.35 -19.34 10.38
C LEU A 478 -11.71 -17.94 10.85
N VAL A 479 -12.55 -17.20 10.12
CA VAL A 479 -13.07 -15.88 10.51
C VAL A 479 -13.86 -15.97 11.82
N ASP A 480 -14.74 -16.96 11.98
CA ASP A 480 -15.48 -17.18 13.21
C ASP A 480 -14.56 -17.42 14.41
N LYS A 481 -13.43 -18.05 14.20
CA LYS A 481 -12.45 -18.33 15.24
C LYS A 481 -11.54 -17.15 15.57
N TRP A 482 -11.04 -16.45 14.54
CA TRP A 482 -9.94 -15.50 14.69
C TRP A 482 -10.35 -14.04 14.57
N ASP A 483 -11.46 -13.74 13.89
CA ASP A 483 -12.04 -12.39 13.74
C ASP A 483 -13.43 -12.32 14.41
N ASN A 484 -13.54 -12.85 15.62
CA ASN A 484 -14.80 -13.18 16.27
C ASN A 484 -15.53 -12.02 16.97
N ILE A 485 -14.92 -10.81 17.05
CA ILE A 485 -15.58 -9.63 17.63
C ILE A 485 -16.52 -9.01 16.60
N GLN A 486 -16.08 -8.89 15.37
CA GLN A 486 -16.87 -8.38 14.24
C GLN A 486 -16.56 -9.21 12.99
N PRO A 487 -17.09 -10.45 12.91
CA PRO A 487 -16.78 -11.34 11.79
C PRO A 487 -17.12 -10.70 10.44
N ARG A 488 -16.11 -10.55 9.59
CA ARG A 488 -16.24 -9.94 8.28
C ARG A 488 -16.75 -10.94 7.26
N ILE A 489 -17.36 -10.43 6.18
CA ILE A 489 -17.78 -11.25 5.04
C ILE A 489 -16.56 -11.85 4.33
N VAL A 490 -16.73 -13.07 3.82
CA VAL A 490 -15.72 -13.76 3.00
C VAL A 490 -16.10 -13.67 1.53
N SER A 491 -15.12 -13.60 0.66
CA SER A 491 -15.32 -13.62 -0.79
C SER A 491 -14.31 -14.52 -1.49
N SER A 492 -14.58 -14.79 -2.74
CA SER A 492 -13.65 -15.35 -3.71
C SER A 492 -14.03 -14.86 -5.11
N ARG A 493 -13.04 -14.67 -5.99
CA ARG A 493 -13.33 -14.33 -7.39
C ARG A 493 -13.98 -15.54 -8.10
N ASP A 494 -14.89 -15.24 -9.01
CA ASP A 494 -15.54 -16.21 -9.91
C ASP A 494 -16.33 -17.37 -9.24
N THR A 495 -16.91 -17.09 -8.07
CA THR A 495 -17.70 -18.06 -7.30
C THR A 495 -19.19 -18.10 -7.63
N SER A 496 -19.63 -17.42 -8.69
CA SER A 496 -21.05 -17.20 -8.99
C SER A 496 -21.87 -18.46 -9.20
N ASP A 497 -21.26 -19.57 -9.59
CA ASP A 497 -21.98 -20.79 -10.00
C ASP A 497 -21.94 -21.92 -8.96
N VAL A 498 -21.15 -21.81 -7.90
CA VAL A 498 -20.80 -22.97 -7.06
C VAL A 498 -21.37 -22.89 -5.65
N TRP A 499 -21.69 -21.69 -5.13
CA TRP A 499 -22.03 -21.51 -3.71
C TRP A 499 -23.49 -21.16 -3.50
N PRO A 500 -24.14 -21.76 -2.49
CA PRO A 500 -25.50 -21.40 -2.13
C PRO A 500 -25.55 -19.94 -1.67
N LYS A 501 -26.72 -19.32 -1.81
CA LYS A 501 -27.03 -17.96 -1.35
C LYS A 501 -26.83 -17.85 0.17
N ASP A 502 -25.59 -17.67 0.58
CA ASP A 502 -25.20 -17.46 1.97
C ASP A 502 -24.86 -16.00 2.17
N ARG A 503 -25.51 -15.35 3.13
CA ARG A 503 -25.33 -13.91 3.40
C ARG A 503 -23.91 -13.55 3.90
N ARG A 504 -23.12 -14.53 4.30
CA ARG A 504 -21.73 -14.36 4.77
C ARG A 504 -20.70 -14.56 3.68
N ILE A 505 -21.12 -14.92 2.46
CA ILE A 505 -20.22 -15.06 1.33
C ILE A 505 -20.63 -14.06 0.27
N MET A 506 -19.70 -13.17 -0.06
CA MET A 506 -19.83 -12.20 -1.14
C MET A 506 -19.33 -12.84 -2.44
N ILE A 507 -20.09 -12.66 -3.51
CA ILE A 507 -19.74 -13.18 -4.82
C ILE A 507 -18.84 -12.18 -5.54
N GLY A 508 -17.59 -12.56 -5.76
CA GLY A 508 -16.67 -11.86 -6.66
C GLY A 508 -16.87 -12.28 -8.09
N TYR A 509 -16.79 -11.34 -9.03
CA TYR A 509 -16.82 -11.62 -10.47
C TYR A 509 -15.90 -10.69 -11.26
N THR A 510 -15.56 -11.10 -12.46
CA THR A 510 -14.85 -10.26 -13.44
C THR A 510 -15.82 -9.62 -14.44
N ALA A 511 -15.32 -8.76 -15.31
CA ALA A 511 -16.13 -8.04 -16.31
C ALA A 511 -17.05 -8.94 -17.18
N ASN A 512 -16.74 -10.24 -17.28
CA ASN A 512 -17.47 -11.19 -18.12
C ASN A 512 -18.55 -12.00 -17.38
N TYR A 513 -18.66 -11.87 -16.05
CA TYR A 513 -19.59 -12.64 -15.24
C TYR A 513 -20.82 -11.82 -14.86
N LYS A 514 -21.96 -12.51 -14.79
CA LYS A 514 -23.22 -11.89 -14.40
C LYS A 514 -23.39 -11.93 -12.88
N LYS A 515 -23.86 -10.82 -12.33
CA LYS A 515 -24.29 -10.70 -10.95
C LYS A 515 -25.40 -11.70 -10.61
N ILE A 516 -25.38 -12.25 -9.40
CA ILE A 516 -26.48 -13.04 -8.84
C ILE A 516 -27.38 -12.12 -7.99
N PRO A 517 -28.64 -11.86 -8.38
CA PRO A 517 -29.54 -11.02 -7.61
C PRO A 517 -29.81 -11.60 -6.21
N GLY A 518 -29.92 -10.72 -5.22
CA GLY A 518 -30.22 -11.07 -3.83
C GLY A 518 -29.03 -11.63 -3.04
N SER A 519 -27.80 -11.56 -3.62
CA SER A 519 -26.55 -11.90 -2.92
C SER A 519 -25.58 -10.73 -3.03
N PRO A 520 -24.83 -10.39 -1.97
CA PRO A 520 -23.77 -9.39 -2.06
C PRO A 520 -22.80 -9.80 -3.16
N SER A 521 -22.57 -8.91 -4.12
CA SER A 521 -21.70 -9.19 -5.26
C SER A 521 -20.91 -7.96 -5.68
N ILE A 522 -19.66 -8.15 -6.12
CA ILE A 522 -18.77 -7.09 -6.53
C ILE A 522 -18.01 -7.49 -7.79
N ASN A 523 -17.87 -6.54 -8.73
CA ASN A 523 -16.90 -6.70 -9.81
C ASN A 523 -15.50 -6.45 -9.24
N MET A 524 -14.74 -7.53 -9.07
CA MET A 524 -13.41 -7.49 -8.44
C MET A 524 -12.29 -7.14 -9.39
N GLU A 525 -12.48 -7.38 -10.68
CA GLU A 525 -11.47 -7.13 -11.71
C GLU A 525 -12.12 -6.63 -13.00
N CYS A 526 -12.29 -5.34 -13.14
CA CYS A 526 -12.63 -4.77 -14.44
C CYS A 526 -11.34 -4.40 -15.17
N TYR A 527 -11.03 -5.16 -16.22
CA TYR A 527 -9.83 -4.93 -17.04
C TYR A 527 -10.16 -4.86 -18.53
N HIS A 528 -9.25 -4.27 -19.29
CA HIS A 528 -9.32 -4.11 -20.75
C HIS A 528 -7.96 -4.44 -21.35
N ARG A 529 -7.90 -4.59 -22.67
CA ARG A 529 -6.62 -4.53 -23.39
C ARG A 529 -5.98 -3.19 -23.10
N GLY A 530 -4.73 -3.20 -22.65
CA GLY A 530 -4.08 -2.00 -22.16
C GLY A 530 -3.85 -0.94 -23.22
N THR A 531 -3.60 0.28 -22.78
CA THR A 531 -3.07 1.38 -23.58
C THR A 531 -1.88 2.02 -22.88
N ALA A 532 -0.94 2.54 -23.66
CA ALA A 532 0.17 3.33 -23.13
C ALA A 532 -0.32 4.65 -22.53
N ARG A 533 0.48 5.23 -21.64
CA ARG A 533 0.20 6.54 -21.03
C ARG A 533 -0.03 7.64 -22.07
N PHE A 534 0.72 7.61 -23.14
CA PHE A 534 0.68 8.62 -24.23
C PHE A 534 0.20 8.03 -25.55
N ASP A 535 -0.58 6.97 -25.50
CA ASP A 535 -1.34 6.49 -26.66
C ASP A 535 -2.57 7.39 -26.84
N TYR A 536 -2.31 8.61 -27.30
CA TYR A 536 -3.35 9.63 -27.44
C TYR A 536 -4.45 9.25 -28.45
N GLU A 537 -4.12 8.36 -29.38
CA GLU A 537 -5.06 7.87 -30.39
C GLU A 537 -6.15 6.98 -29.77
N HIS A 538 -5.78 6.16 -28.77
CA HIS A 538 -6.68 5.21 -28.14
C HIS A 538 -7.13 5.61 -26.73
N GLU A 539 -6.63 6.73 -26.16
CA GLU A 539 -6.95 7.12 -24.78
C GLU A 539 -8.45 7.34 -24.55
N ARG A 540 -9.18 7.84 -25.57
CA ARG A 540 -10.62 8.05 -25.52
C ARG A 540 -11.36 6.72 -25.43
N GLU A 541 -11.06 5.76 -26.33
CA GLU A 541 -11.70 4.44 -26.38
C GLU A 541 -11.48 3.68 -25.05
N PHE A 542 -10.27 3.74 -24.54
CA PHE A 542 -9.91 3.15 -23.26
C PHE A 542 -10.69 3.76 -22.10
N ALA A 543 -10.82 5.08 -22.04
CA ALA A 543 -11.58 5.76 -21.01
C ALA A 543 -13.08 5.46 -21.12
N ASP A 544 -13.65 5.50 -22.32
CA ASP A 544 -15.07 5.22 -22.57
C ASP A 544 -15.44 3.79 -22.16
N PHE A 545 -14.56 2.81 -22.38
CA PHE A 545 -14.79 1.44 -21.94
C PHE A 545 -15.00 1.39 -20.43
N PHE A 546 -14.07 1.95 -19.62
CA PHE A 546 -14.14 1.88 -18.17
C PHE A 546 -15.31 2.69 -17.60
N VAL A 547 -15.61 3.87 -18.15
CA VAL A 547 -16.77 4.66 -17.73
C VAL A 547 -18.07 3.91 -18.01
N LYS A 548 -18.19 3.27 -19.16
CA LYS A 548 -19.35 2.44 -19.52
C LYS A 548 -19.50 1.23 -18.59
N GLN A 549 -18.40 0.53 -18.31
CA GLN A 549 -18.41 -0.62 -17.38
C GLN A 549 -18.79 -0.21 -15.96
N TYR A 550 -18.24 0.91 -15.47
CA TYR A 550 -18.59 1.43 -14.16
C TYR A 550 -20.09 1.75 -14.07
N ASN A 551 -20.64 2.49 -15.05
CA ASN A 551 -22.07 2.86 -15.08
C ASN A 551 -22.97 1.62 -15.14
N ALA A 552 -22.65 0.62 -15.95
CA ALA A 552 -23.38 -0.63 -16.03
C ALA A 552 -23.39 -1.39 -14.68
N ASN A 553 -22.27 -1.42 -13.96
CA ASN A 553 -22.19 -2.08 -12.64
C ASN A 553 -23.00 -1.36 -11.55
N ILE A 554 -23.11 -0.03 -11.61
CA ILE A 554 -23.99 0.72 -10.68
C ILE A 554 -25.44 0.38 -10.95
N ASP A 555 -25.85 0.33 -12.22
CA ASP A 555 -27.21 0.03 -12.63
C ASP A 555 -27.62 -1.40 -12.28
N ASP A 556 -26.66 -2.34 -12.30
CA ASP A 556 -26.87 -3.75 -11.95
C ASP A 556 -26.98 -4.01 -10.43
N ARG A 557 -26.95 -2.98 -9.59
CA ARG A 557 -27.04 -3.08 -8.12
C ARG A 557 -25.92 -3.91 -7.48
N ALA A 558 -24.71 -3.91 -8.03
CA ALA A 558 -23.54 -4.49 -7.37
C ALA A 558 -23.15 -3.73 -6.10
N CYS A 559 -22.55 -4.42 -5.13
CA CYS A 559 -21.98 -3.80 -3.93
C CYS A 559 -20.78 -2.92 -4.25
N GLY A 560 -20.12 -3.16 -5.39
CA GLY A 560 -18.94 -2.38 -5.78
C GLY A 560 -18.37 -2.76 -7.12
N TRP A 561 -17.35 -1.98 -7.49
CA TRP A 561 -16.61 -2.10 -8.74
C TRP A 561 -15.15 -1.72 -8.53
N ILE A 562 -14.24 -2.58 -8.92
CA ILE A 562 -12.79 -2.42 -8.81
C ILE A 562 -12.18 -2.33 -10.21
N PHE A 563 -11.54 -1.21 -10.46
CA PHE A 563 -10.71 -1.01 -11.66
C PHE A 563 -9.41 -1.80 -11.51
N TRP A 564 -9.13 -2.71 -12.42
CA TRP A 564 -7.89 -3.46 -12.42
C TRP A 564 -6.92 -2.92 -13.46
N MET A 565 -5.92 -2.04 -13.05
CA MET A 565 -5.51 -1.64 -11.70
C MET A 565 -5.26 -0.12 -11.60
N LEU A 566 -4.84 0.35 -10.40
CA LEU A 566 -4.38 1.73 -10.22
C LEU A 566 -3.17 2.02 -11.08
N ALA A 567 -2.11 1.24 -10.92
CA ALA A 567 -0.84 1.41 -11.60
C ALA A 567 -0.37 0.11 -12.24
N GLU A 568 0.29 0.24 -13.37
CA GLU A 568 0.93 -0.89 -14.01
C GLU A 568 1.92 -1.55 -13.06
N ALA A 569 1.77 -2.85 -12.91
CA ALA A 569 2.65 -3.68 -12.11
C ALA A 569 3.26 -4.77 -12.98
N MET A 570 4.37 -5.31 -12.53
CA MET A 570 4.96 -6.48 -13.15
C MET A 570 4.12 -7.70 -12.77
N GLU A 571 3.02 -7.92 -13.49
CA GLU A 571 2.26 -9.15 -13.31
C GLU A 571 3.02 -10.34 -13.86
N SER A 572 3.97 -10.11 -14.71
CA SER A 572 4.69 -11.24 -15.25
C SER A 572 5.85 -10.93 -16.17
N PRO A 573 7.04 -11.11 -15.73
CA PRO A 573 7.96 -11.89 -16.52
C PRO A 573 7.63 -13.39 -16.47
N PHE A 574 6.66 -13.82 -15.66
CA PHE A 574 6.43 -15.23 -15.30
C PHE A 574 5.19 -15.85 -15.91
N MET A 575 4.36 -15.09 -16.62
CA MET A 575 3.26 -15.65 -17.42
C MET A 575 3.64 -15.71 -18.90
N PRO A 576 3.80 -16.91 -19.45
CA PRO A 576 3.64 -17.07 -20.88
C PRO A 576 2.15 -16.85 -21.18
N PHE A 577 1.77 -15.67 -21.63
CA PHE A 577 0.42 -15.45 -22.12
C PHE A 577 0.12 -16.41 -23.27
N LEU A 578 -1.12 -16.88 -23.30
CA LEU A 578 -1.67 -17.94 -24.13
C LEU A 578 -1.40 -17.85 -25.63
N ASP A 579 -0.81 -16.79 -26.14
CA ASP A 579 -0.50 -16.62 -27.56
C ASP A 579 1.01 -16.47 -27.90
N GLY A 580 1.89 -16.53 -26.90
CA GLY A 580 3.35 -16.43 -27.09
C GLY A 580 3.85 -15.10 -27.68
N LYS A 581 2.97 -14.12 -27.89
CA LYS A 581 3.28 -12.90 -28.65
C LYS A 581 3.02 -11.58 -27.93
N THR A 582 2.36 -11.56 -26.77
CA THR A 582 1.88 -10.29 -26.21
C THR A 582 2.08 -10.16 -24.71
N TYR A 583 3.33 -10.01 -24.27
CA TYR A 583 3.69 -9.56 -22.93
C TYR A 583 3.07 -8.20 -22.53
N GLN A 584 2.62 -7.44 -23.50
CA GLN A 584 2.29 -6.02 -23.34
C GLN A 584 0.81 -5.74 -23.13
N LYS A 585 -0.09 -6.64 -23.50
CA LYS A 585 -1.54 -6.31 -23.54
C LYS A 585 -2.24 -6.36 -22.19
N ALA A 586 -1.77 -7.16 -21.25
CA ALA A 586 -2.37 -7.25 -19.91
C ALA A 586 -1.92 -6.11 -18.98
N LEU A 587 -0.73 -5.60 -19.16
CA LEU A 587 -0.08 -4.64 -18.26
C LEU A 587 -0.55 -3.20 -18.45
N GLY A 588 -1.08 -2.86 -19.59
CA GLY A 588 -1.58 -1.50 -19.87
C GLY A 588 -2.99 -1.19 -19.35
N SER A 589 -3.71 -2.18 -18.81
CA SER A 589 -5.08 -2.00 -18.28
C SER A 589 -5.08 -1.30 -16.92
N CYS A 590 -4.39 -0.15 -16.82
CA CYS A 590 -4.24 0.57 -15.56
C CYS A 590 -4.59 2.03 -15.73
N ALA A 591 -5.02 2.65 -14.62
CA ALA A 591 -5.37 4.07 -14.61
C ALA A 591 -4.14 4.99 -14.62
N MET A 592 -2.99 4.45 -14.19
CA MET A 592 -1.67 5.08 -14.22
C MET A 592 -0.66 4.13 -14.83
N ASP A 593 0.45 4.66 -15.31
CA ASP A 593 1.59 3.83 -15.68
C ASP A 593 2.36 3.32 -14.45
N GLY A 594 3.36 2.47 -14.65
CA GLY A 594 4.17 1.91 -13.57
C GLY A 594 4.89 2.95 -12.73
N ASN A 595 5.23 4.09 -13.32
CA ASN A 595 5.85 5.23 -12.64
C ASN A 595 4.83 6.16 -11.96
N ARG A 596 3.55 5.80 -11.91
CA ARG A 596 2.43 6.57 -11.34
C ARG A 596 2.19 7.91 -12.03
N PHE A 597 2.45 8.01 -13.33
CA PHE A 597 1.90 9.07 -14.14
C PHE A 597 0.46 8.74 -14.53
N SER A 598 -0.45 9.69 -14.35
CA SER A 598 -1.87 9.48 -14.67
C SER A 598 -2.12 9.37 -16.16
N LYS A 599 -2.90 8.36 -16.56
CA LYS A 599 -3.55 8.30 -17.86
C LYS A 599 -4.83 9.16 -17.85
N LEU A 600 -5.40 9.43 -19.01
CA LEU A 600 -6.64 10.23 -19.12
C LEU A 600 -7.77 9.63 -18.29
N VAL A 601 -7.92 8.31 -18.27
CA VAL A 601 -8.97 7.61 -17.50
C VAL A 601 -8.91 7.92 -16.00
N TYR A 602 -7.73 8.00 -15.38
CA TYR A 602 -7.60 8.40 -13.96
C TYR A 602 -8.11 9.82 -13.75
N ARG A 603 -7.76 10.77 -14.65
CA ARG A 603 -8.20 12.16 -14.56
C ARG A 603 -9.73 12.28 -14.72
N ILE A 604 -10.34 11.45 -15.58
CA ILE A 604 -11.79 11.39 -15.78
C ILE A 604 -12.47 10.89 -14.51
N PHE A 605 -12.03 9.75 -13.93
CA PHE A 605 -12.62 9.24 -12.69
C PHE A 605 -12.49 10.24 -11.55
N LYS A 606 -11.31 10.88 -11.40
CA LYS A 606 -11.03 11.90 -10.37
C LYS A 606 -11.94 13.13 -10.50
N ASN A 607 -12.17 13.64 -11.72
CA ASN A 607 -12.79 14.95 -11.96
C ASN A 607 -14.23 14.89 -12.42
N ALA A 608 -14.71 13.73 -12.90
CA ALA A 608 -16.05 13.65 -13.50
C ALA A 608 -16.94 12.53 -12.92
N ILE A 609 -16.37 11.40 -12.50
CA ILE A 609 -17.15 10.18 -12.23
C ILE A 609 -17.28 9.89 -10.73
N TRP A 610 -16.17 9.85 -9.99
CA TRP A 610 -16.18 9.39 -8.59
C TRP A 610 -16.42 10.50 -7.57
N THR A 611 -16.34 11.74 -7.97
CA THR A 611 -16.62 12.89 -7.11
C THR A 611 -17.83 13.65 -7.62
N SER A 612 -18.80 13.94 -6.76
CA SER A 612 -19.98 14.74 -7.12
C SER A 612 -19.62 16.23 -7.23
N PHE A 613 -20.39 16.95 -8.05
CA PHE A 613 -20.26 18.41 -8.17
C PHE A 613 -20.33 19.12 -6.82
N ALA A 614 -21.28 18.76 -5.97
CA ALA A 614 -21.46 19.39 -4.65
C ALA A 614 -20.23 19.22 -3.73
N LYS A 615 -19.49 18.12 -3.88
CA LYS A 615 -18.28 17.87 -3.07
C LYS A 615 -17.04 18.54 -3.67
N ARG A 616 -16.85 18.43 -4.95
CA ARG A 616 -15.73 19.02 -5.69
C ARG A 616 -16.08 19.14 -7.18
N PRO A 617 -16.34 20.35 -7.69
CA PRO A 617 -16.45 20.57 -9.13
C PRO A 617 -15.18 20.11 -9.84
N GLY A 618 -15.33 19.47 -10.98
CA GLY A 618 -14.21 18.98 -11.76
C GLY A 618 -14.46 18.89 -13.25
N VAL A 619 -13.42 19.11 -14.01
CA VAL A 619 -13.38 18.91 -15.46
C VAL A 619 -12.03 18.32 -15.85
N ALA A 620 -12.00 17.43 -16.81
CA ALA A 620 -10.81 16.83 -17.39
C ALA A 620 -10.84 16.97 -18.91
N LEU A 621 -9.89 17.68 -19.48
CA LEU A 621 -9.66 17.75 -20.92
C LEU A 621 -8.87 16.51 -21.40
N GLN A 622 -8.93 16.21 -22.69
CA GLN A 622 -7.96 15.32 -23.37
C GLN A 622 -6.51 15.67 -23.02
N SER A 623 -5.56 14.77 -23.25
CA SER A 623 -4.25 14.83 -22.60
C SER A 623 -3.34 15.95 -23.07
N HIS A 624 -3.49 16.49 -24.31
CA HIS A 624 -2.66 17.58 -24.82
C HIS A 624 -3.37 18.44 -25.89
N TRP A 625 -2.72 19.53 -26.29
CA TRP A 625 -3.15 20.42 -27.39
C TRP A 625 -2.04 20.66 -28.39
N ASN A 626 -1.34 19.59 -28.84
CA ASN A 626 -0.33 19.63 -29.91
C ASN A 626 -0.83 18.79 -31.09
N TYR A 627 -1.67 19.36 -31.94
CA TYR A 627 -2.29 18.72 -33.11
C TYR A 627 -2.07 19.52 -34.39
N SER A 628 -2.86 19.26 -35.41
CA SER A 628 -2.97 20.02 -36.64
C SER A 628 -4.35 19.82 -37.26
N GLY A 629 -4.83 20.76 -38.04
CA GLY A 629 -6.12 20.68 -38.73
C GLY A 629 -7.34 20.71 -37.84
N LEU A 630 -8.43 20.09 -38.28
CA LEU A 630 -9.68 20.00 -37.53
C LEU A 630 -9.61 18.90 -36.49
N GLN A 631 -10.08 19.22 -35.30
CA GLN A 631 -10.06 18.30 -34.15
C GLN A 631 -11.46 18.06 -33.60
N SER A 632 -11.69 16.86 -33.06
CA SER A 632 -12.77 16.60 -32.14
C SER A 632 -12.21 16.72 -30.70
N VAL A 633 -12.76 17.64 -29.91
CA VAL A 633 -12.28 17.93 -28.57
C VAL A 633 -13.26 17.38 -27.54
N ASP A 634 -12.75 16.60 -26.57
CA ASP A 634 -13.52 16.07 -25.46
C ASP A 634 -13.13 16.69 -24.13
N ALA A 635 -14.14 16.89 -23.30
CA ALA A 635 -14.00 17.18 -21.87
C ALA A 635 -14.99 16.36 -21.06
N TRP A 636 -14.53 15.78 -19.96
CA TRP A 636 -15.39 15.06 -19.01
C TRP A 636 -15.57 15.89 -17.73
N SER A 637 -16.80 15.97 -17.22
CA SER A 637 -17.09 16.82 -16.08
C SER A 637 -18.28 16.32 -15.25
N ASN A 638 -18.23 16.59 -13.93
CA ASN A 638 -19.37 16.47 -13.04
C ASN A 638 -20.18 17.79 -12.92
N CYS A 639 -19.76 18.85 -13.62
CA CYS A 639 -20.47 20.12 -13.65
C CYS A 639 -21.74 20.04 -14.52
N PRO A 640 -22.81 20.82 -14.21
CA PRO A 640 -24.02 20.87 -15.02
C PRO A 640 -23.78 21.23 -16.48
N ARG A 641 -22.79 22.09 -16.75
CA ARG A 641 -22.42 22.56 -18.08
C ARG A 641 -20.92 22.77 -18.20
N VAL A 642 -20.39 22.69 -19.41
CA VAL A 642 -18.98 22.94 -19.72
C VAL A 642 -18.88 23.87 -20.93
N GLU A 643 -18.04 24.88 -20.85
CA GLU A 643 -17.70 25.76 -21.95
C GLU A 643 -16.24 25.54 -22.38
N LEU A 644 -16.04 25.41 -23.69
CA LEU A 644 -14.71 25.22 -24.27
C LEU A 644 -14.21 26.53 -24.87
N PHE A 645 -12.91 26.78 -24.71
CA PHE A 645 -12.24 27.96 -25.30
C PHE A 645 -10.96 27.52 -26.03
N VAL A 646 -10.75 28.11 -27.21
CA VAL A 646 -9.48 28.07 -27.94
C VAL A 646 -8.95 29.51 -27.98
N ASN A 647 -7.76 29.73 -27.43
CA ASN A 647 -7.11 31.06 -27.37
C ASN A 647 -8.03 32.17 -26.80
N GLY A 648 -8.89 31.81 -25.84
CA GLY A 648 -9.86 32.74 -25.24
C GLY A 648 -11.18 32.90 -26.02
N GLY A 649 -11.26 32.39 -27.25
CA GLY A 649 -12.50 32.36 -28.05
C GLY A 649 -13.39 31.20 -27.66
N SER A 650 -14.65 31.44 -27.25
CA SER A 650 -15.63 30.44 -26.88
C SER A 650 -16.01 29.56 -28.08
N GLN A 651 -15.99 28.24 -27.87
CA GLN A 651 -16.47 27.22 -28.81
C GLN A 651 -17.88 26.71 -28.44
N GLY A 652 -18.52 27.42 -27.53
CA GLY A 652 -19.86 27.15 -27.03
C GLY A 652 -19.93 26.24 -25.81
N VAL A 653 -21.11 26.23 -25.22
CA VAL A 653 -21.44 25.47 -24.01
C VAL A 653 -22.04 24.13 -24.40
N ARG A 654 -21.68 23.05 -23.63
CA ARG A 654 -22.25 21.71 -23.75
C ARG A 654 -22.72 21.20 -22.40
N ILE A 655 -23.69 20.31 -22.41
CA ILE A 655 -24.16 19.55 -21.25
C ILE A 655 -23.52 18.18 -21.34
N PRO A 656 -22.85 17.68 -20.26
CA PRO A 656 -22.27 16.35 -20.24
C PRO A 656 -23.33 15.26 -20.49
N ASN A 657 -23.00 14.29 -21.31
CA ASN A 657 -23.85 13.12 -21.59
C ASN A 657 -23.87 12.12 -20.43
N ALA A 658 -24.49 10.96 -20.60
CA ALA A 658 -24.54 9.89 -19.58
C ALA A 658 -23.16 9.32 -19.17
N GLN A 659 -22.13 9.52 -19.97
CA GLN A 659 -20.73 9.21 -19.66
C GLN A 659 -19.96 10.41 -19.09
N SER A 660 -20.67 11.44 -18.64
CA SER A 660 -20.08 12.70 -18.14
C SER A 660 -19.22 13.44 -19.18
N ARG A 661 -19.39 13.20 -20.48
CA ARG A 661 -18.58 13.73 -21.56
C ARG A 661 -19.31 14.82 -22.37
N CYS A 662 -18.57 15.85 -22.70
CA CYS A 662 -18.91 16.89 -23.68
C CYS A 662 -17.97 16.76 -24.87
N THR A 663 -18.51 16.85 -26.10
CA THR A 663 -17.72 16.79 -27.36
C THR A 663 -18.00 18.00 -28.19
N TRP A 664 -16.96 18.60 -28.72
CA TRP A 664 -16.99 19.68 -29.72
C TRP A 664 -16.31 19.19 -30.99
N GLU A 665 -17.07 19.03 -32.05
CA GLU A 665 -16.57 18.56 -33.35
C GLU A 665 -16.10 19.77 -34.23
N ASN A 666 -15.18 19.48 -35.16
CA ASN A 666 -14.68 20.42 -36.15
C ASN A 666 -14.03 21.65 -35.53
N ILE A 667 -13.36 21.54 -34.41
CA ILE A 667 -12.60 22.62 -33.79
C ILE A 667 -11.31 22.83 -34.60
N GLN A 668 -11.14 24.00 -35.19
CA GLN A 668 -9.90 24.35 -35.86
C GLN A 668 -8.78 24.45 -34.83
N TRP A 669 -7.76 23.60 -35.00
CA TRP A 669 -6.59 23.70 -34.15
C TRP A 669 -5.79 24.95 -34.44
N GLU A 670 -5.47 25.69 -33.42
CA GLU A 670 -4.56 26.82 -33.40
C GLU A 670 -3.57 26.68 -32.25
N PRO A 671 -2.27 27.01 -32.46
CA PRO A 671 -1.30 26.97 -31.39
C PRO A 671 -1.68 27.98 -30.29
N GLY A 672 -1.62 27.56 -29.04
CA GLY A 672 -1.98 28.40 -27.90
C GLY A 672 -2.60 27.60 -26.74
N GLU A 673 -3.70 28.05 -26.20
CA GLU A 673 -4.39 27.48 -25.06
C GLU A 673 -5.73 26.86 -25.45
N LEU A 674 -5.93 25.59 -25.10
CA LEU A 674 -7.23 24.94 -25.02
C LEU A 674 -7.65 24.93 -23.55
N LYS A 675 -8.86 25.45 -23.25
CA LYS A 675 -9.37 25.56 -21.89
C LYS A 675 -10.83 25.09 -21.82
N ALA A 676 -11.15 24.22 -20.88
CA ALA A 676 -12.52 23.85 -20.52
C ALA A 676 -12.87 24.43 -19.15
N VAL A 677 -14.02 25.06 -19.05
CA VAL A 677 -14.55 25.66 -17.84
C VAL A 677 -15.83 24.93 -17.44
N GLY A 678 -15.82 24.29 -16.30
CA GLY A 678 -17.01 23.71 -15.68
C GLY A 678 -17.85 24.82 -15.04
N LEU A 679 -19.14 24.89 -15.42
CA LEU A 679 -20.07 25.90 -14.95
C LEU A 679 -21.08 25.30 -13.96
N ASP A 680 -21.47 26.09 -12.96
CA ASP A 680 -22.59 25.79 -12.08
C ASP A 680 -23.95 25.95 -12.75
N GLN A 681 -25.04 25.76 -12.03
CA GLN A 681 -26.40 25.93 -12.56
C GLN A 681 -26.69 27.37 -12.94
N ALA A 682 -26.12 28.37 -12.25
CA ALA A 682 -26.27 29.78 -12.52
C ALA A 682 -25.42 30.28 -13.69
N GLY A 683 -24.45 29.44 -14.16
CA GLY A 683 -23.52 29.81 -15.26
C GLY A 683 -22.22 30.40 -14.77
N ASN A 684 -21.94 30.39 -13.47
CA ASN A 684 -20.67 30.84 -12.94
C ASN A 684 -19.59 29.74 -13.09
N SER A 685 -18.34 30.15 -13.27
CA SER A 685 -17.19 29.24 -13.32
C SER A 685 -16.99 28.57 -11.97
N ALA A 686 -17.01 27.23 -11.97
CA ALA A 686 -16.80 26.39 -10.78
C ALA A 686 -15.42 25.71 -10.77
N CYS A 687 -14.91 25.34 -11.94
CA CYS A 687 -13.60 24.71 -12.11
C CYS A 687 -13.09 24.91 -13.54
N MET A 688 -11.81 24.59 -13.78
CA MET A 688 -11.24 24.62 -15.14
C MET A 688 -10.11 23.58 -15.28
N ASP A 689 -9.91 23.16 -16.52
CA ASP A 689 -8.71 22.45 -16.96
C ASP A 689 -8.18 23.10 -18.24
N ARG A 690 -6.87 23.06 -18.45
CA ARG A 690 -6.22 23.69 -19.59
C ARG A 690 -5.06 22.88 -20.15
N GLN A 691 -4.91 22.92 -21.46
CA GLN A 691 -3.77 22.39 -22.20
C GLN A 691 -3.14 23.52 -23.01
N ARG A 692 -1.81 23.46 -23.16
CA ARG A 692 -1.09 24.46 -23.93
C ARG A 692 -0.26 23.81 -25.02
N THR A 693 -0.26 24.41 -26.21
CA THR A 693 0.63 23.97 -27.28
C THR A 693 2.07 24.30 -26.92
N ALA A 694 2.88 23.26 -26.85
CA ALA A 694 4.32 23.39 -26.68
C ALA A 694 4.99 23.72 -28.01
N GLY A 695 6.05 24.53 -27.95
CA GLY A 695 7.02 24.69 -29.04
C GLY A 695 8.00 23.52 -29.12
N ALA A 696 9.12 23.72 -29.80
CA ALA A 696 10.18 22.73 -29.87
C ALA A 696 10.77 22.45 -28.47
N PRO A 697 11.11 21.19 -28.15
CA PRO A 697 11.82 20.83 -26.92
C PRO A 697 13.08 21.68 -26.74
N HIS A 698 13.31 22.23 -25.54
CA HIS A 698 14.39 23.18 -25.28
C HIS A 698 15.25 22.81 -24.06
N HIS A 699 14.63 22.51 -22.90
CA HIS A 699 15.36 22.17 -21.69
C HIS A 699 14.62 21.16 -20.81
N ILE A 700 15.34 20.63 -19.82
CA ILE A 700 14.85 19.60 -18.88
C ILE A 700 14.64 20.26 -17.53
N ILE A 701 13.44 20.13 -16.97
CA ILE A 701 13.12 20.52 -15.59
C ILE A 701 13.10 19.26 -14.72
N LEU A 702 13.77 19.31 -13.56
CA LEU A 702 13.75 18.24 -12.58
C LEU A 702 12.93 18.62 -11.36
N ARG A 703 12.23 17.64 -10.81
CA ARG A 703 11.54 17.73 -9.52
C ARG A 703 11.85 16.49 -8.70
N VAL A 704 12.09 16.68 -7.40
CA VAL A 704 12.06 15.59 -6.42
C VAL A 704 10.61 15.43 -5.98
N GLU A 705 10.03 14.27 -6.22
CA GLU A 705 8.74 13.94 -5.65
C GLU A 705 8.94 13.30 -4.28
N PRO A 706 8.29 13.84 -3.25
CA PRO A 706 8.38 13.26 -1.92
C PRO A 706 7.83 11.84 -1.89
N ASN A 707 8.69 10.89 -1.53
CA ASN A 707 8.27 9.54 -1.16
C ASN A 707 7.76 9.49 0.25
N LEU A 708 8.32 10.34 1.10
CA LEU A 708 8.10 10.40 2.53
C LEU A 708 7.47 11.74 2.83
N VAL A 709 6.15 11.76 2.92
CA VAL A 709 5.52 12.75 3.76
C VAL A 709 5.68 12.20 5.17
N LYS A 710 6.57 12.79 5.98
CA LYS A 710 6.54 12.51 7.43
C LYS A 710 5.10 12.72 7.89
N PRO A 711 4.58 11.88 8.76
CA PRO A 711 3.26 12.06 9.33
C PRO A 711 3.00 13.46 9.92
N ASN A 712 4.04 14.17 10.31
CA ASN A 712 3.97 15.52 10.85
C ASN A 712 3.94 16.65 9.79
N GLY A 713 3.97 16.31 8.49
CA GLY A 713 3.94 17.29 7.41
C GLY A 713 5.24 18.09 7.23
N ASP A 714 6.33 17.68 7.89
CA ASP A 714 7.62 18.32 7.70
C ASP A 714 8.20 17.96 6.35
N GLU A 715 8.93 18.91 5.75
CA GLU A 715 9.57 18.76 4.45
C GLU A 715 10.44 17.49 4.40
N LEU A 716 10.45 16.88 3.24
CA LEU A 716 11.26 15.76 2.79
C LEU A 716 12.57 15.57 3.56
N CYS A 717 12.52 14.79 4.60
CA CYS A 717 13.70 14.20 5.18
C CYS A 717 13.84 12.79 4.62
N MET A 718 14.77 12.59 3.72
CA MET A 718 15.22 11.24 3.34
C MET A 718 16.27 10.80 4.35
N CYS A 719 16.06 9.65 4.97
CA CYS A 719 17.04 9.08 5.88
C CYS A 719 18.16 8.39 5.10
N ALA A 720 19.37 8.54 5.60
CA ALA A 720 20.55 7.83 5.11
C ALA A 720 20.61 6.44 5.74
N ASN A 721 19.71 5.56 5.33
CA ASN A 721 19.50 4.20 5.87
C ASN A 721 19.67 3.09 4.82
N GLY A 722 20.09 3.46 3.59
CA GLY A 722 20.27 2.50 2.50
C GLY A 722 18.96 1.99 1.86
N THR A 723 17.79 2.48 2.30
CA THR A 723 16.48 2.01 1.82
C THR A 723 15.56 3.12 1.33
N ASP A 724 15.63 4.31 1.92
CA ASP A 724 14.82 5.45 1.51
C ASP A 724 15.11 5.84 0.07
N VAL A 725 14.07 6.20 -0.68
CA VAL A 725 14.15 6.46 -2.11
C VAL A 725 13.57 7.83 -2.44
N ALA A 726 14.28 8.61 -3.24
CA ALA A 726 13.74 9.79 -3.91
C ALA A 726 13.27 9.41 -5.31
N ILE A 727 12.07 9.84 -5.69
CA ILE A 727 11.59 9.77 -7.05
C ILE A 727 11.90 11.09 -7.75
N ILE A 728 12.71 11.04 -8.80
CA ILE A 728 13.10 12.19 -9.58
C ILE A 728 12.29 12.21 -10.87
N THR A 729 11.48 13.24 -11.07
CA THR A 729 10.74 13.46 -12.30
C THR A 729 11.49 14.43 -13.20
N ALA A 730 11.84 13.97 -14.41
CA ALA A 730 12.35 14.81 -15.50
C ALA A 730 11.21 15.15 -16.45
N THR A 731 11.10 16.42 -16.80
CA THR A 731 10.10 16.95 -17.73
C THR A 731 10.81 17.73 -18.83
N ILE A 732 10.57 17.37 -20.07
CA ILE A 732 11.04 18.12 -21.24
C ILE A 732 10.05 19.25 -21.50
N VAL A 733 10.57 20.46 -21.59
CA VAL A 733 9.77 21.68 -21.83
C VAL A 733 10.34 22.51 -22.98
N ASP A 734 9.50 23.33 -23.57
CA ASP A 734 9.90 24.33 -24.57
C ASP A 734 10.62 25.54 -23.94
N ALA A 735 11.03 26.51 -24.77
CA ALA A 735 11.71 27.70 -24.27
C ALA A 735 10.87 28.58 -23.33
N ARG A 736 9.55 28.41 -23.30
CA ARG A 736 8.62 29.11 -22.41
C ARG A 736 8.31 28.33 -21.14
N GLY A 737 8.87 27.12 -21.01
CA GLY A 737 8.60 26.21 -19.88
C GLY A 737 7.29 25.42 -20.02
N VAL A 738 6.72 25.34 -21.23
CA VAL A 738 5.53 24.52 -21.50
C VAL A 738 5.97 23.07 -21.75
N TRP A 739 5.30 22.13 -21.10
CA TRP A 739 5.54 20.69 -21.27
C TRP A 739 5.37 20.25 -22.73
N CYS A 740 6.32 19.48 -23.26
CA CYS A 740 6.34 18.94 -24.61
C CYS A 740 5.78 17.51 -24.64
N PRO A 741 4.48 17.31 -24.86
CA PRO A 741 3.81 16.01 -24.72
C PRO A 741 4.18 14.98 -25.81
N LEU A 742 4.82 15.42 -26.88
CA LEU A 742 5.26 14.57 -27.99
C LEU A 742 6.78 14.33 -28.00
N ALA A 743 7.48 14.78 -26.95
CA ALA A 743 8.93 14.62 -26.84
C ALA A 743 9.29 13.19 -26.40
N ASP A 744 10.27 12.58 -27.08
CA ASP A 744 10.71 11.19 -26.92
C ASP A 744 12.24 11.04 -26.83
N GLN A 745 12.96 12.14 -26.53
CA GLN A 745 14.41 12.13 -26.45
C GLN A 745 14.92 11.15 -25.38
N ASN A 746 16.07 10.54 -25.63
CA ASN A 746 16.81 9.76 -24.65
C ASN A 746 17.39 10.69 -23.57
N LEU A 747 16.99 10.46 -22.34
CA LEU A 747 17.45 11.17 -21.14
C LEU A 747 18.52 10.37 -20.44
N ARG A 748 19.71 10.95 -20.26
CA ARG A 748 20.81 10.34 -19.53
C ARG A 748 20.89 10.93 -18.14
N PHE A 749 20.75 10.06 -17.14
CA PHE A 749 20.76 10.39 -15.72
C PHE A 749 22.14 10.15 -15.11
N ALA A 750 22.64 11.12 -14.34
CA ALA A 750 23.86 11.01 -13.55
C ALA A 750 23.55 11.39 -12.10
N VAL A 751 23.94 10.55 -11.15
CA VAL A 751 23.79 10.77 -9.71
C VAL A 751 25.15 10.85 -9.06
N SER A 752 25.34 11.81 -8.14
CA SER A 752 26.55 11.94 -7.35
C SER A 752 26.22 12.38 -5.91
N GLY A 753 27.14 12.14 -4.98
CA GLY A 753 26.94 12.35 -3.54
C GLY A 753 26.31 11.12 -2.88
N GLN A 754 25.43 11.34 -1.89
CA GLN A 754 24.92 10.28 -1.03
C GLN A 754 23.64 9.59 -1.57
N GLY A 755 23.66 9.26 -2.87
CA GLY A 755 22.55 8.59 -3.54
C GLY A 755 23.01 7.53 -4.53
N ASN A 756 22.34 6.38 -4.52
CA ASN A 756 22.52 5.27 -5.43
C ASN A 756 21.43 5.27 -6.51
N TYR A 757 21.81 5.42 -7.76
CA TYR A 757 20.89 5.37 -8.88
C TYR A 757 20.28 3.97 -9.01
N ARG A 758 18.93 3.91 -9.05
CA ARG A 758 18.19 2.65 -9.28
C ARG A 758 17.55 2.60 -10.66
N GLY A 759 17.35 3.76 -11.28
CA GLY A 759 16.72 3.85 -12.60
C GLY A 759 15.21 3.72 -12.58
N SER A 760 14.68 3.24 -13.66
CA SER A 760 13.28 2.97 -13.93
C SER A 760 13.19 1.96 -15.07
N TYR A 761 12.03 1.88 -15.71
CA TYR A 761 11.87 1.17 -16.98
C TYR A 761 10.76 1.84 -17.82
N ASN A 762 10.79 1.61 -19.12
CA ASN A 762 9.72 1.99 -20.03
C ASN A 762 8.78 0.81 -20.17
N PHE A 763 7.53 1.02 -19.81
CA PHE A 763 6.54 -0.05 -19.76
C PHE A 763 5.94 -0.35 -21.13
N PHE A 764 5.75 0.68 -21.92
CA PHE A 764 5.14 0.53 -23.23
C PHE A 764 6.18 0.60 -24.32
N VAL A 765 6.48 -0.55 -24.85
CA VAL A 765 7.13 -0.66 -26.15
C VAL A 765 6.03 -0.81 -27.18
N ASN A 766 5.88 0.15 -28.07
CA ASN A 766 5.05 0.01 -29.26
C ASN A 766 5.39 -1.34 -29.92
N PRO A 767 4.46 -2.28 -30.12
CA PRO A 767 4.73 -3.57 -30.74
C PRO A 767 5.39 -3.47 -32.12
N GLU A 768 5.21 -2.34 -32.81
CA GLU A 768 5.83 -2.04 -34.10
C GLU A 768 7.22 -1.43 -33.96
N LYS A 769 7.58 -0.93 -32.75
CA LYS A 769 8.89 -0.35 -32.40
C LYS A 769 9.52 -1.08 -31.22
N LEU A 770 9.64 -2.36 -31.29
CA LEU A 770 10.23 -3.28 -30.29
C LEU A 770 11.64 -2.91 -29.78
N LEU A 771 12.08 -1.68 -29.87
CA LEU A 771 13.48 -1.38 -30.05
C LEU A 771 14.23 -0.85 -28.84
N THR A 772 13.60 -0.42 -27.76
CA THR A 772 14.37 0.05 -26.60
C THR A 772 13.63 -0.21 -25.29
N TYR A 773 13.69 -1.46 -24.87
CA TYR A 773 13.37 -1.80 -23.49
C TYR A 773 14.56 -1.36 -22.62
N HIS A 774 14.31 -0.41 -21.72
CA HIS A 774 15.27 0.04 -20.74
C HIS A 774 14.99 -0.64 -19.40
N ALA A 775 16.00 -1.28 -18.85
CA ALA A 775 15.91 -1.97 -17.58
C ALA A 775 16.22 -1.04 -16.41
N PRO A 776 15.75 -1.38 -15.19
CA PRO A 776 16.29 -0.79 -13.98
C PRO A 776 17.80 -0.84 -13.94
N GLY A 777 18.43 0.29 -13.58
CA GLY A 777 19.87 0.45 -13.60
C GLY A 777 20.43 1.10 -14.87
N ASP A 778 19.69 1.11 -15.97
CA ASP A 778 20.07 1.85 -17.17
C ASP A 778 20.08 3.35 -16.90
N HIS A 779 21.21 3.99 -17.21
CA HIS A 779 21.37 5.43 -17.06
C HIS A 779 20.76 6.25 -18.19
N GLU A 780 20.40 5.62 -19.29
CA GLU A 780 19.78 6.25 -20.45
C GLU A 780 18.39 5.67 -20.68
N LEU A 781 17.39 6.52 -20.57
CA LEU A 781 15.98 6.15 -20.66
C LEU A 781 15.26 7.07 -21.65
N GLN A 782 14.51 6.50 -22.58
CA GLN A 782 13.69 7.30 -23.49
C GLN A 782 12.54 7.97 -22.74
N ALA A 783 12.36 9.28 -22.94
CA ALA A 783 11.21 9.98 -22.42
C ALA A 783 9.94 9.51 -23.13
N GLU A 784 8.87 9.33 -22.38
CA GLU A 784 7.55 9.04 -22.89
C GLU A 784 6.65 10.28 -22.71
N GLY A 785 6.25 10.88 -23.84
CA GLY A 785 5.49 12.12 -23.79
C GLY A 785 6.23 13.23 -23.05
N GLY A 786 7.53 13.35 -23.22
CA GLY A 786 8.36 14.36 -22.59
C GLY A 786 8.57 14.16 -21.07
N LEU A 787 8.25 13.00 -20.52
CA LEU A 787 8.35 12.71 -19.09
C LEU A 787 9.14 11.42 -18.83
N MET A 788 9.90 11.40 -17.73
CA MET A 788 10.51 10.19 -17.17
C MET A 788 10.66 10.33 -15.65
N ARG A 789 10.48 9.23 -14.93
CA ARG A 789 10.77 9.11 -13.49
C ARG A 789 11.83 8.07 -13.26
N VAL A 790 12.72 8.37 -12.32
CA VAL A 790 13.73 7.42 -11.83
C VAL A 790 13.76 7.39 -10.32
N ALA A 791 14.14 6.25 -9.76
CA ALA A 791 14.36 6.05 -8.34
C ALA A 791 15.84 6.28 -8.01
N VAL A 792 16.11 6.99 -6.91
CA VAL A 792 17.45 7.19 -6.34
C VAL A 792 17.38 6.81 -4.86
N ARG A 793 18.08 5.74 -4.47
CA ARG A 793 18.11 5.22 -3.10
C ARG A 793 19.17 5.95 -2.29
N SER A 794 18.92 6.21 -0.99
CA SER A 794 19.93 6.77 -0.08
C SER A 794 21.10 5.81 0.13
N THR A 795 22.24 6.37 0.52
CA THR A 795 23.35 5.61 1.13
C THR A 795 23.16 5.55 2.66
N PHE A 796 24.12 4.96 3.39
CA PHE A 796 24.14 5.00 4.85
C PHE A 796 24.78 6.30 5.40
N GLU A 797 25.44 7.07 4.54
CA GLU A 797 26.05 8.34 4.93
C GLU A 797 25.10 9.50 4.60
N PRO A 798 24.81 10.39 5.55
CA PRO A 798 24.00 11.57 5.29
C PRO A 798 24.75 12.60 4.44
N GLY A 799 24.03 13.34 3.62
CA GLY A 799 24.65 14.38 2.82
C GLY A 799 23.88 14.73 1.53
N PRO A 800 24.47 15.59 0.70
CA PRO A 800 23.82 16.03 -0.52
C PRO A 800 23.82 14.94 -1.59
N VAL A 801 22.71 14.88 -2.31
CA VAL A 801 22.53 14.08 -3.54
C VAL A 801 22.28 15.05 -4.68
N ARG A 802 23.11 14.95 -5.71
CA ARG A 802 22.96 15.73 -6.95
C ARG A 802 22.52 14.81 -8.08
N VAL A 803 21.44 15.17 -8.75
CA VAL A 803 20.98 14.48 -9.96
C VAL A 803 21.07 15.45 -11.14
N THR A 804 21.73 15.04 -12.20
CA THR A 804 21.83 15.78 -13.47
C THR A 804 21.29 14.93 -14.60
N VAL A 805 20.47 15.54 -15.46
CA VAL A 805 19.87 14.88 -16.64
C VAL A 805 20.25 15.64 -17.89
N THR A 806 20.76 14.93 -18.86
CA THR A 806 21.18 15.45 -20.17
C THR A 806 20.44 14.74 -21.31
N ALA A 807 20.24 15.42 -22.41
CA ALA A 807 19.75 14.84 -23.66
C ALA A 807 20.30 15.63 -24.86
N ALA A 808 20.42 14.96 -26.01
CA ALA A 808 20.88 15.60 -27.23
C ALA A 808 19.95 16.76 -27.63
N GLY A 809 20.52 17.91 -27.91
CA GLY A 809 19.79 19.11 -28.34
C GLY A 809 19.01 19.84 -27.24
N LEU A 810 19.10 19.43 -25.97
CA LEU A 810 18.43 20.07 -24.85
C LEU A 810 19.39 20.66 -23.82
N GLN A 811 19.01 21.74 -23.18
CA GLN A 811 19.70 22.22 -21.98
C GLN A 811 19.45 21.25 -20.82
N SER A 812 20.52 20.90 -20.10
CA SER A 812 20.47 19.94 -18.98
C SER A 812 19.71 20.49 -17.78
N GLY A 813 19.03 19.57 -17.06
CA GLY A 813 18.44 19.85 -15.76
C GLY A 813 19.34 19.34 -14.62
N THR A 814 19.39 20.05 -13.51
CA THR A 814 20.06 19.60 -12.28
C THR A 814 19.20 19.90 -11.05
N ILE A 815 19.15 18.96 -10.12
CA ILE A 815 18.53 19.15 -8.80
C ILE A 815 19.43 18.61 -7.70
N VAL A 816 19.36 19.23 -6.52
CA VAL A 816 20.09 18.80 -5.32
C VAL A 816 19.10 18.69 -4.17
N TYR A 817 19.19 17.60 -3.43
CA TYR A 817 18.48 17.39 -2.16
C TYR A 817 19.44 16.76 -1.14
N THR A 818 19.03 16.67 0.13
CA THR A 818 19.92 16.19 1.21
C THR A 818 19.28 15.02 1.93
N THR A 819 20.09 14.00 2.24
CA THR A 819 19.72 12.91 3.16
C THR A 819 20.19 13.23 4.56
N THR A 820 19.44 12.79 5.58
CA THR A 820 19.76 13.02 7.00
C THR A 820 19.95 11.68 7.72
N ARG A 821 20.63 11.70 8.86
CA ARG A 821 20.72 10.50 9.70
C ARG A 821 19.33 10.07 10.16
N PRO A 822 19.04 8.74 10.20
CA PRO A 822 17.87 8.26 10.90
C PRO A 822 17.91 8.81 12.34
N GLU A 823 16.85 9.47 12.76
CA GLU A 823 16.71 9.75 14.18
C GLU A 823 16.43 8.41 14.85
N HIS A 824 17.30 7.91 15.70
CA HIS A 824 17.04 6.80 16.62
C HIS A 824 15.97 7.24 17.64
N LYS A 825 14.79 7.53 17.14
CA LYS A 825 13.63 7.62 18.01
C LYS A 825 13.19 6.17 18.22
N GLU A 826 13.04 5.78 19.51
CA GLU A 826 12.10 4.72 19.81
C GLU A 826 10.96 4.85 18.82
N ILE A 827 10.68 3.80 18.01
CA ILE A 827 9.52 3.82 17.12
C ILE A 827 8.33 3.83 18.07
N ARG A 828 7.96 5.04 18.51
CA ARG A 828 6.66 5.23 19.12
C ARG A 828 5.68 5.00 17.98
N GLN A 829 4.75 4.11 18.16
CA GLN A 829 3.59 3.88 17.27
C GLN A 829 2.76 5.17 17.00
N ASN A 830 3.31 6.32 17.32
CA ASN A 830 2.70 7.66 17.24
C ASN A 830 2.75 8.30 15.84
N SER A 831 3.31 7.65 14.83
CA SER A 831 3.46 8.26 13.49
C SER A 831 2.12 8.59 12.80
N LEU A 832 1.06 7.82 13.08
CA LEU A 832 -0.26 8.04 12.48
C LEU A 832 -1.00 9.27 13.04
N LEU A 833 -0.81 9.63 14.31
CA LEU A 833 -1.54 10.76 14.93
C LEU A 833 -1.11 12.12 14.41
N SER A 834 0.16 12.29 14.08
CA SER A 834 0.64 13.57 13.55
C SER A 834 0.12 13.85 12.12
N LEU A 835 -0.24 12.79 11.36
CA LEU A 835 -0.95 12.90 10.08
C LEU A 835 -2.40 13.32 10.25
N LEU A 836 -3.07 12.80 11.28
CA LEU A 836 -4.50 13.02 11.50
C LEU A 836 -4.78 14.41 12.09
N SER A 837 -3.94 14.90 13.02
CA SER A 837 -4.12 16.20 13.64
C SER A 837 -3.95 17.38 12.68
N ARG A 838 -3.15 17.24 11.62
CA ARG A 838 -2.97 18.30 10.61
C ARG A 838 -3.98 18.26 9.46
N ARG A 839 -4.70 17.14 9.26
CA ARG A 839 -5.79 17.06 8.25
C ARG A 839 -7.06 17.80 8.67
N LEU A 840 -7.24 18.07 9.96
CA LEU A 840 -8.33 18.91 10.45
C LEU A 840 -8.08 20.41 10.24
N LEU A 841 -6.87 20.80 9.77
CA LEU A 841 -6.46 22.18 9.52
C LEU A 841 -6.21 22.51 8.02
N LEU A 842 -6.43 21.58 7.10
CA LEU A 842 -6.43 21.75 5.65
C LEU A 842 -7.73 21.22 5.06
#